data_4f5c2b5c727cd8be365044df62698888
#
_entry.id   4f5c2b5c727cd8be365044df62698888
#
_cell.length_a   1.000
_cell.length_b   1.000
_cell.length_c   1.000
_cell.angle_alpha   90.00
_cell.angle_beta   90.00
_cell.angle_gamma   90.00
#
_symmetry.space_group_name_H-M   'P 1'
#
loop_
_entity.id
_entity.type
_entity.pdbx_description
1 polymer ?
#
loop_
_entity_poly.entity_id
_entity_poly.type
_entity_poly.pdbx_seq_one_letter_code
_entity_poly.pdbx_strand_id
1 'polypeptide(L)'
;MSHTPLVIYVLWHPDAAEAAALASEVYRWFHAPSDDLLRSGMGVPVFFRSESTGQAARTPRAMHFDEADCNVILVLADENMVADPAWSRYLTEIGHARSNVCVVPIALHPSAYQLPEVLRQLNFLRIDARNDPPADAAARRARRIPRLLRQLTEVIGRQLAAQLAASSAAPNVGAPEPLTIFLSHAKRDGIEVAEAVRATIQNNGRLRAFFDDSDLPVGHAFASELERAAVTGSAAMMAIVSDAYAARPWCRKEVALARKPRPDPAAVRCWWIQPVLVVDALQSAPSRSIPELGNATVVRWSSEGALGTVDLLLLEVLLGSYHRLRARRIAPKAGRHVISWTPDLPTLLSLQRQAGEAVAEIVYPGHALPQTELRSLREHFARVDLRTFEETERPSDPYPTIPADRVVGLSTAFNEDLGPLGFGRAHLEEITLRIARCIVDAGGRVAFGGMLNSSGLTETLLTLVRTLSADDDDAASAATRVPRILSYQRWPSLPGPERIASDVGISEYVLIDNPLAAGERLADDARVASPRRARELARTLSTMREAMAMGGRITSAGRQAPALDARIVVGGVRGAFNGYMSGVLEEVLYALEQKRPVFVVGGFGGAAGTLARAILEDERQPDLELSFHRQRSSNFRGLEQAGEGPHIESLFVRMRRAIAEVRADIEGRLDNGLDREQNVRLMRSDHVAEIVWLLRRGLARRLAQ
;
A
#
# COMPACT_ATOMS: atom_id res chain seq x y z
N MET A 1 -15.51 4.25 -11.54
CA MET A 1 -14.48 4.39 -10.49
C MET A 1 -15.18 4.54 -9.16
N SER A 2 -14.73 3.91 -8.08
CA SER A 2 -15.33 4.13 -6.77
C SER A 2 -14.94 5.52 -6.27
N HIS A 3 -15.93 6.37 -6.07
CA HIS A 3 -15.73 7.71 -5.54
C HIS A 3 -15.25 7.63 -4.08
N THR A 4 -14.10 8.22 -3.75
CA THR A 4 -13.49 8.14 -2.39
C THR A 4 -13.76 9.41 -1.58
N PRO A 5 -13.82 9.35 -0.23
CA PRO A 5 -13.97 10.56 0.59
C PRO A 5 -12.84 11.57 0.40
N LEU A 6 -11.61 11.09 0.17
CA LEU A 6 -10.40 11.89 0.15
C LEU A 6 -9.37 11.32 -0.82
N VAL A 7 -8.72 12.22 -1.57
CA VAL A 7 -7.50 11.94 -2.35
C VAL A 7 -6.46 13.00 -2.00
N ILE A 8 -5.21 12.61 -1.92
CA ILE A 8 -4.07 13.49 -1.68
C ILE A 8 -3.18 13.53 -2.94
N TYR A 9 -2.94 14.70 -3.48
CA TYR A 9 -1.95 14.93 -4.54
C TYR A 9 -0.74 15.65 -3.95
N VAL A 10 0.45 15.12 -4.16
CA VAL A 10 1.71 15.75 -3.71
C VAL A 10 2.47 16.27 -4.92
N LEU A 11 2.68 17.57 -4.94
CA LEU A 11 3.31 18.29 -6.04
C LEU A 11 4.71 18.76 -5.64
N TRP A 12 5.71 18.53 -6.49
CA TRP A 12 7.05 19.08 -6.33
C TRP A 12 7.78 19.17 -7.67
N HIS A 13 8.73 20.10 -7.78
CA HIS A 13 9.57 20.22 -8.97
C HIS A 13 10.51 19.00 -9.09
N PRO A 14 10.72 18.41 -10.29
CA PRO A 14 11.55 17.21 -10.45
C PRO A 14 12.96 17.34 -9.90
N ASP A 15 13.56 18.55 -10.00
CA ASP A 15 14.91 18.82 -9.50
C ASP A 15 14.98 19.00 -7.98
N ALA A 16 13.86 18.96 -7.27
CA ALA A 16 13.78 19.09 -5.81
C ALA A 16 13.92 17.72 -5.11
N ALA A 17 15.12 17.18 -5.00
CA ALA A 17 15.38 15.85 -4.42
C ALA A 17 14.89 15.69 -2.97
N GLU A 18 14.94 16.75 -2.15
CA GLU A 18 14.40 16.74 -0.78
C GLU A 18 12.88 16.61 -0.78
N ALA A 19 12.20 17.27 -1.70
CA ALA A 19 10.74 17.21 -1.83
C ALA A 19 10.25 15.81 -2.20
N ALA A 20 10.96 15.10 -3.08
CA ALA A 20 10.66 13.72 -3.44
C ALA A 20 10.71 12.77 -2.23
N ALA A 21 11.70 12.97 -1.33
CA ALA A 21 11.79 12.21 -0.09
C ALA A 21 10.62 12.51 0.85
N LEU A 22 10.23 13.79 1.00
CA LEU A 22 9.06 14.18 1.80
C LEU A 22 7.75 13.61 1.23
N ALA A 23 7.59 13.62 -0.09
CA ALA A 23 6.42 13.03 -0.76
C ALA A 23 6.29 11.53 -0.49
N SER A 24 7.41 10.81 -0.46
CA SER A 24 7.44 9.39 -0.12
C SER A 24 7.00 9.13 1.34
N GLU A 25 7.39 10.02 2.28
CA GLU A 25 6.94 9.91 3.68
C GLU A 25 5.45 10.24 3.83
N VAL A 26 4.92 11.20 3.06
CA VAL A 26 3.48 11.48 3.01
C VAL A 26 2.70 10.26 2.53
N TYR A 27 3.19 9.57 1.49
CA TYR A 27 2.60 8.32 1.01
C TYR A 27 2.56 7.25 2.10
N ARG A 28 3.70 6.99 2.76
CA ARG A 28 3.78 5.99 3.82
C ARG A 28 2.84 6.30 4.99
N TRP A 29 2.70 7.56 5.33
CA TRP A 29 1.89 7.98 6.48
C TRP A 29 0.39 7.87 6.22
N PHE A 30 -0.08 8.30 5.05
CA PHE A 30 -1.52 8.37 4.76
C PHE A 30 -2.05 7.19 3.94
N HIS A 31 -1.22 6.47 3.23
CA HIS A 31 -1.67 5.35 2.40
C HIS A 31 -1.37 4.00 3.03
N ALA A 32 -0.12 3.58 3.01
CA ALA A 32 0.32 2.31 3.60
C ALA A 32 1.81 2.34 3.93
N PRO A 33 2.24 1.88 5.10
CA PRO A 33 3.64 1.63 5.34
C PRO A 33 4.10 0.47 4.45
N SER A 34 5.13 0.70 3.64
CA SER A 34 5.70 -0.31 2.74
C SER A 34 6.41 -1.46 3.48
N ASP A 35 6.79 -1.22 4.72
CA ASP A 35 7.61 -2.08 5.57
C ASP A 35 6.80 -2.82 6.67
N ASP A 36 5.54 -2.46 6.87
CA ASP A 36 4.65 -3.15 7.81
C ASP A 36 3.40 -3.68 7.08
N LEU A 37 3.52 -4.88 6.55
CA LEU A 37 2.47 -5.58 5.80
C LEU A 37 1.26 -5.97 6.66
N LEU A 38 1.40 -5.93 7.97
CA LEU A 38 0.35 -6.23 8.95
C LEU A 38 -0.43 -4.98 9.34
N ARG A 39 0.20 -3.80 9.23
CA ARG A 39 -0.50 -2.54 9.42
C ARG A 39 -1.38 -2.26 8.20
N SER A 40 -2.67 -2.33 8.38
CA SER A 40 -3.58 -1.70 7.45
C SER A 40 -3.30 -0.19 7.47
N GLY A 41 -2.66 0.32 6.43
CA GLY A 41 -2.54 1.76 6.23
C GLY A 41 -3.93 2.39 6.14
N MET A 42 -4.01 3.72 6.18
CA MET A 42 -5.29 4.42 6.02
C MET A 42 -5.98 4.11 4.69
N GLY A 43 -5.21 3.67 3.69
CA GLY A 43 -5.73 3.42 2.35
C GLY A 43 -6.23 4.70 1.66
N VAL A 44 -5.83 5.88 2.12
CA VAL A 44 -6.10 7.13 1.42
C VAL A 44 -5.28 7.14 0.14
N PRO A 45 -5.89 7.31 -1.04
CA PRO A 45 -5.14 7.42 -2.27
C PRO A 45 -4.22 8.66 -2.24
N VAL A 46 -2.92 8.43 -2.46
CA VAL A 46 -1.90 9.47 -2.54
C VAL A 46 -1.23 9.38 -3.90
N PHE A 47 -1.30 10.42 -4.71
CA PHE A 47 -0.70 10.48 -6.03
C PHE A 47 0.36 11.57 -6.11
N PHE A 48 1.37 11.33 -6.92
CA PHE A 48 2.48 12.25 -7.14
C PHE A 48 2.28 13.07 -8.42
N ARG A 49 2.74 14.31 -8.41
CA ARG A 49 2.72 15.21 -9.55
C ARG A 49 4.04 15.97 -9.57
N SER A 50 5.03 15.39 -10.23
CA SER A 50 6.37 15.96 -10.35
C SER A 50 6.87 15.90 -11.79
N GLU A 51 6.91 14.71 -12.38
CA GLU A 51 7.48 14.50 -13.70
C GLU A 51 6.46 14.75 -14.82
N SER A 52 6.94 15.26 -15.94
CA SER A 52 6.12 15.51 -17.12
C SER A 52 5.78 14.21 -17.86
N THR A 53 4.61 14.17 -18.51
CA THR A 53 4.15 13.01 -19.28
C THR A 53 4.83 12.83 -20.64
N GLY A 54 5.71 13.76 -21.06
CA GLY A 54 6.43 13.66 -22.31
C GLY A 54 7.39 14.83 -22.57
N GLN A 55 8.24 14.72 -23.58
CA GLN A 55 9.28 15.72 -23.90
C GLN A 55 8.73 17.11 -24.23
N ALA A 56 7.50 17.23 -24.72
CA ALA A 56 6.87 18.50 -25.05
C ALA A 56 6.11 19.13 -23.86
N ALA A 57 5.68 18.34 -22.87
CA ALA A 57 4.99 18.81 -21.70
C ALA A 57 6.01 19.08 -20.58
N ARG A 58 6.09 20.33 -20.10
CA ARG A 58 6.94 20.69 -18.95
C ARG A 58 6.24 20.55 -17.61
N THR A 59 4.99 20.12 -17.60
CA THR A 59 4.14 20.01 -16.41
C THR A 59 3.67 18.59 -16.19
N PRO A 60 3.35 18.22 -14.94
CA PRO A 60 2.84 16.89 -14.61
C PRO A 60 1.47 16.60 -15.23
N ARG A 61 1.07 15.32 -15.15
CA ARG A 61 -0.26 14.83 -15.52
C ARG A 61 -1.36 15.61 -14.80
N ALA A 62 -2.49 15.84 -15.45
CA ALA A 62 -3.67 16.45 -14.87
C ALA A 62 -4.19 15.65 -13.65
N MET A 63 -4.86 16.36 -12.75
CA MET A 63 -5.53 15.76 -11.59
C MET A 63 -7.02 15.55 -11.87
N HIS A 64 -7.57 14.47 -11.32
CA HIS A 64 -8.97 14.10 -11.50
C HIS A 64 -9.75 14.44 -10.21
N PHE A 65 -10.34 15.63 -10.16
CA PHE A 65 -11.01 16.11 -8.97
C PHE A 65 -12.42 15.53 -8.74
N ASP A 66 -12.96 14.84 -9.74
CA ASP A 66 -14.30 14.22 -9.66
C ASP A 66 -14.28 12.83 -9.02
N GLU A 67 -13.09 12.30 -8.71
CA GLU A 67 -12.91 10.98 -8.10
C GLU A 67 -13.05 10.99 -6.58
N ALA A 68 -13.03 12.17 -5.96
CA ALA A 68 -13.14 12.32 -4.51
C ALA A 68 -14.03 13.48 -4.08
N ASP A 69 -14.66 13.35 -2.89
CA ASP A 69 -15.40 14.46 -2.27
C ASP A 69 -14.47 15.60 -1.85
N CYS A 70 -13.26 15.25 -1.42
CA CYS A 70 -12.23 16.20 -1.05
C CYS A 70 -10.89 15.81 -1.72
N ASN A 71 -10.31 16.78 -2.41
CA ASN A 71 -8.98 16.65 -3.01
C ASN A 71 -8.03 17.58 -2.26
N VAL A 72 -7.05 17.02 -1.57
CA VAL A 72 -6.00 17.79 -0.88
C VAL A 72 -4.77 17.84 -1.77
N ILE A 73 -4.35 19.05 -2.12
CA ILE A 73 -3.19 19.28 -2.98
C ILE A 73 -2.07 19.87 -2.12
N LEU A 74 -1.02 19.09 -1.90
CA LEU A 74 0.18 19.49 -1.17
C LEU A 74 1.21 20.02 -2.15
N VAL A 75 1.56 21.29 -2.05
CA VAL A 75 2.56 21.94 -2.91
C VAL A 75 3.86 22.09 -2.13
N LEU A 76 4.84 21.22 -2.38
CA LEU A 76 6.18 21.29 -1.79
C LEU A 76 7.01 22.31 -2.57
N ALA A 77 6.91 23.59 -2.13
CA ALA A 77 7.45 24.71 -2.87
C ALA A 77 8.92 25.00 -2.54
N ASP A 78 9.77 24.93 -3.55
CA ASP A 78 11.19 25.25 -3.51
C ASP A 78 11.56 26.34 -4.54
N GLU A 79 12.82 26.68 -4.63
CA GLU A 79 13.35 27.67 -5.60
C GLU A 79 13.19 27.24 -7.06
N ASN A 80 13.30 25.94 -7.36
CA ASN A 80 13.17 25.41 -8.70
C ASN A 80 11.74 25.59 -9.23
N MET A 81 10.75 25.25 -8.39
CA MET A 81 9.32 25.41 -8.71
C MET A 81 8.95 26.88 -8.98
N VAL A 82 9.53 27.81 -8.21
CA VAL A 82 9.27 29.25 -8.36
C VAL A 82 9.94 29.79 -9.63
N ALA A 83 11.13 29.30 -9.98
CA ALA A 83 11.89 29.76 -11.13
C ALA A 83 11.34 29.25 -12.48
N ASP A 84 10.58 28.16 -12.52
CA ASP A 84 10.05 27.60 -13.76
C ASP A 84 8.69 28.22 -14.16
N PRO A 85 8.64 28.94 -15.32
CA PRO A 85 7.40 29.54 -15.80
C PRO A 85 6.29 28.51 -16.15
N ALA A 86 6.65 27.28 -16.49
CA ALA A 86 5.67 26.24 -16.78
C ALA A 86 4.97 25.81 -15.49
N TRP A 87 5.72 25.66 -14.41
CA TRP A 87 5.18 25.39 -13.07
C TRP A 87 4.32 26.55 -12.54
N SER A 88 4.74 27.79 -12.76
CA SER A 88 3.95 28.97 -12.38
C SER A 88 2.56 28.96 -13.03
N ARG A 89 2.45 28.63 -14.32
CA ARG A 89 1.16 28.49 -15.01
C ARG A 89 0.33 27.34 -14.46
N TYR A 90 0.94 26.16 -14.32
CA TYR A 90 0.29 24.96 -13.79
C TYR A 90 -0.29 25.20 -12.38
N LEU A 91 0.46 25.85 -11.50
CA LEU A 91 0.01 26.21 -10.15
C LEU A 91 -1.10 27.25 -10.14
N THR A 92 -1.10 28.18 -11.10
CA THR A 92 -2.18 29.17 -11.26
C THR A 92 -3.49 28.47 -11.63
N GLU A 93 -3.46 27.51 -12.54
CA GLU A 93 -4.64 26.72 -12.92
C GLU A 93 -5.21 25.90 -11.74
N ILE A 94 -4.33 25.33 -10.93
CA ILE A 94 -4.71 24.55 -9.74
C ILE A 94 -5.31 25.45 -8.65
N GLY A 95 -4.77 26.64 -8.48
CA GLY A 95 -5.19 27.59 -7.43
C GLY A 95 -6.57 28.18 -7.65
N HIS A 96 -7.18 28.04 -8.84
CA HIS A 96 -8.57 28.46 -9.06
C HIS A 96 -9.52 27.57 -8.28
N ALA A 97 -10.17 28.16 -7.28
CA ALA A 97 -10.96 27.50 -6.26
C ALA A 97 -12.08 26.61 -6.84
N ARG A 98 -12.05 25.34 -6.48
CA ARG A 98 -13.20 24.42 -6.56
C ARG A 98 -13.63 24.08 -5.14
N SER A 99 -14.91 23.90 -4.92
CA SER A 99 -15.47 23.65 -3.58
C SER A 99 -14.94 22.37 -2.92
N ASN A 100 -14.48 21.40 -3.74
CA ASN A 100 -13.94 20.11 -3.28
C ASN A 100 -12.41 20.04 -3.32
N VAL A 101 -11.70 21.16 -3.46
CA VAL A 101 -10.23 21.23 -3.51
C VAL A 101 -9.67 22.07 -2.38
N CYS A 102 -8.74 21.49 -1.62
CA CYS A 102 -7.99 22.16 -0.56
C CYS A 102 -6.51 22.22 -0.96
N VAL A 103 -5.99 23.39 -1.30
CA VAL A 103 -4.57 23.56 -1.62
C VAL A 103 -3.79 23.95 -0.37
N VAL A 104 -2.72 23.22 -0.09
CA VAL A 104 -1.85 23.39 1.08
C VAL A 104 -0.42 23.68 0.60
N PRO A 105 0.00 24.94 0.49
CA PRO A 105 1.37 25.27 0.16
C PRO A 105 2.30 25.04 1.36
N ILE A 106 3.43 24.37 1.11
CA ILE A 106 4.44 24.00 2.10
C ILE A 106 5.76 24.64 1.68
N ALA A 107 6.27 25.56 2.50
CA ALA A 107 7.49 26.29 2.21
C ALA A 107 8.72 25.44 2.55
N LEU A 108 9.44 24.94 1.53
CA LEU A 108 10.73 24.28 1.68
C LEU A 108 11.91 25.26 1.59
N HIS A 109 11.70 26.41 0.92
CA HIS A 109 12.67 27.47 0.74
C HIS A 109 12.00 28.86 0.89
N PRO A 110 12.70 29.92 1.31
CA PRO A 110 12.14 31.25 1.42
C PRO A 110 11.50 31.81 0.13
N SER A 111 11.97 31.40 -1.04
CA SER A 111 11.37 31.77 -2.33
C SER A 111 9.94 31.25 -2.52
N ALA A 112 9.50 30.26 -1.74
CA ALA A 112 8.13 29.74 -1.82
C ALA A 112 7.05 30.82 -1.69
N TYR A 113 7.35 31.90 -0.99
CA TYR A 113 6.43 33.04 -0.86
C TYR A 113 6.32 33.90 -2.15
N GLN A 114 7.04 33.54 -3.22
CA GLN A 114 6.96 34.17 -4.54
C GLN A 114 6.15 33.31 -5.54
N LEU A 115 5.48 32.27 -5.10
CA LEU A 115 4.53 31.49 -5.91
C LEU A 115 3.46 32.42 -6.52
N PRO A 116 2.68 31.96 -7.54
CA PRO A 116 1.58 32.71 -8.12
C PRO A 116 0.63 33.30 -7.08
N GLU A 117 0.07 34.49 -7.34
CA GLU A 117 -0.73 35.26 -6.38
C GLU A 117 -1.86 34.47 -5.76
N VAL A 118 -2.53 33.60 -6.54
CA VAL A 118 -3.60 32.74 -6.07
C VAL A 118 -3.17 31.80 -4.93
N LEU A 119 -1.90 31.38 -4.89
CA LEU A 119 -1.36 30.57 -3.80
C LEU A 119 -0.75 31.41 -2.68
N ARG A 120 -0.24 32.61 -2.97
CA ARG A 120 0.33 33.52 -1.94
C ARG A 120 -0.70 33.97 -0.93
N GLN A 121 -1.97 34.00 -1.29
CA GLN A 121 -3.08 34.35 -0.40
C GLN A 121 -3.42 33.26 0.60
N LEU A 122 -2.90 32.02 0.39
CA LEU A 122 -3.13 30.89 1.28
C LEU A 122 -2.17 30.90 2.47
N ASN A 123 -2.58 30.23 3.55
CA ASN A 123 -1.71 29.99 4.69
C ASN A 123 -0.69 28.90 4.37
N PHE A 124 0.60 29.21 4.39
CA PHE A 124 1.68 28.26 4.18
C PHE A 124 1.95 27.43 5.43
N LEU A 125 2.09 26.12 5.25
CA LEU A 125 2.69 25.29 6.28
C LEU A 125 4.20 25.55 6.35
N ARG A 126 4.68 25.83 7.58
CA ARG A 126 6.09 26.07 7.89
C ARG A 126 6.64 24.88 8.63
N ILE A 127 7.53 24.12 7.98
CA ILE A 127 8.16 22.95 8.57
C ILE A 127 9.52 23.25 9.20
N ASP A 128 10.04 24.47 9.00
CA ASP A 128 11.24 24.98 9.69
C ASP A 128 10.83 25.98 10.76
N ALA A 129 11.44 25.89 11.93
CA ALA A 129 11.30 26.90 12.97
C ALA A 129 12.39 27.97 12.81
N ARG A 130 12.08 29.21 13.22
CA ARG A 130 13.04 30.34 13.14
C ARG A 130 14.37 30.07 13.86
N ASN A 131 14.33 29.26 14.91
CA ASN A 131 15.47 28.97 15.78
C ASN A 131 16.06 27.58 15.50
N ASP A 132 15.71 26.94 14.36
CA ASP A 132 16.34 25.66 14.01
C ASP A 132 17.84 25.86 13.77
N PRO A 133 18.70 25.05 14.42
CA PRO A 133 20.13 25.15 14.21
C PRO A 133 20.51 24.79 12.77
N PRO A 134 21.60 25.36 12.23
CA PRO A 134 22.14 24.93 10.95
C PRO A 134 22.36 23.42 10.94
N ALA A 135 21.99 22.76 9.85
CA ALA A 135 22.10 21.31 9.73
C ALA A 135 22.37 20.89 8.29
N ASP A 136 23.03 19.75 8.14
CA ASP A 136 23.12 19.09 6.84
C ASP A 136 21.75 18.64 6.33
N ALA A 137 21.70 18.17 5.09
CA ALA A 137 20.44 17.77 4.43
C ALA A 137 19.74 16.61 5.15
N ALA A 138 20.49 15.66 5.73
CA ALA A 138 19.93 14.51 6.42
C ALA A 138 19.29 14.90 7.75
N ALA A 139 20.01 15.68 8.59
CA ALA A 139 19.51 16.16 9.86
C ALA A 139 18.32 17.14 9.69
N ARG A 140 18.36 18.00 8.66
CA ARG A 140 17.24 18.87 8.30
C ARG A 140 16.00 18.06 7.92
N ARG A 141 16.14 17.03 7.07
CA ARG A 141 15.05 16.13 6.67
C ARG A 141 14.48 15.38 7.87
N ALA A 142 15.32 14.85 8.75
CA ALA A 142 14.88 14.14 9.96
C ALA A 142 14.01 15.01 10.88
N ARG A 143 14.22 16.33 10.91
CA ARG A 143 13.38 17.28 11.66
C ARG A 143 12.12 17.68 10.91
N ARG A 144 12.22 17.86 9.57
CA ARG A 144 11.11 18.30 8.72
C ARG A 144 9.99 17.26 8.63
N ILE A 145 10.35 15.98 8.50
CA ILE A 145 9.37 14.89 8.32
C ILE A 145 8.32 14.85 9.44
N PRO A 146 8.66 14.71 10.73
CA PRO A 146 7.65 14.63 11.79
C PRO A 146 6.78 15.90 11.87
N ARG A 147 7.36 17.08 11.65
CA ARG A 147 6.61 18.35 11.66
C ARG A 147 5.61 18.44 10.51
N LEU A 148 6.04 18.02 9.30
CA LEU A 148 5.18 17.98 8.13
C LEU A 148 4.00 17.03 8.36
N LEU A 149 4.28 15.79 8.74
CA LEU A 149 3.25 14.75 8.92
C LEU A 149 2.23 15.16 9.97
N ARG A 150 2.66 15.73 11.10
CA ARG A 150 1.76 16.25 12.14
C ARG A 150 0.84 17.34 11.61
N GLN A 151 1.40 18.39 10.97
CA GLN A 151 0.63 19.50 10.46
C GLN A 151 -0.36 19.04 9.37
N LEU A 152 0.05 18.09 8.51
CA LEU A 152 -0.84 17.53 7.51
C LEU A 152 -1.95 16.68 8.14
N THR A 153 -1.65 15.87 9.15
CA THR A 153 -2.66 15.10 9.89
C THR A 153 -3.72 16.02 10.50
N GLU A 154 -3.31 17.15 11.06
CA GLU A 154 -4.26 18.16 11.58
C GLU A 154 -5.10 18.81 10.48
N VAL A 155 -4.50 19.19 9.35
CA VAL A 155 -5.21 19.84 8.23
C VAL A 155 -6.23 18.85 7.62
N ILE A 156 -5.80 17.62 7.32
CA ILE A 156 -6.64 16.60 6.72
C ILE A 156 -7.73 16.16 7.70
N GLY A 157 -7.40 16.01 8.98
CA GLY A 157 -8.37 15.68 10.03
C GLY A 157 -9.50 16.70 10.12
N ARG A 158 -9.20 18.00 10.00
CA ARG A 158 -10.22 19.06 9.95
C ARG A 158 -11.11 18.96 8.70
N GLN A 159 -10.55 18.62 7.54
CA GLN A 159 -11.32 18.43 6.32
C GLN A 159 -12.30 17.26 6.46
N LEU A 160 -11.85 16.12 6.99
CA LEU A 160 -12.70 14.96 7.22
C LEU A 160 -13.79 15.23 8.28
N ALA A 161 -13.46 15.94 9.36
CA ALA A 161 -14.42 16.33 10.38
C ALA A 161 -15.49 17.27 9.80
N ALA A 162 -15.12 18.21 8.95
CA ALA A 162 -16.07 19.10 8.26
C ALA A 162 -17.02 18.32 7.34
N GLN A 163 -16.52 17.31 6.61
CA GLN A 163 -17.37 16.43 5.79
C GLN A 163 -18.34 15.60 6.65
N LEU A 164 -17.86 15.05 7.77
CA LEU A 164 -18.71 14.29 8.70
C LEU A 164 -19.84 15.17 9.27
N ALA A 165 -19.53 16.42 9.60
CA ALA A 165 -20.51 17.40 10.10
C ALA A 165 -21.52 17.83 9.01
N ALA A 166 -21.06 18.14 7.80
CA ALA A 166 -21.92 18.54 6.68
C ALA A 166 -22.92 17.46 6.28
N SER A 167 -22.54 16.18 6.44
CA SER A 167 -23.40 15.03 6.16
C SER A 167 -24.38 14.71 7.30
N SER A 168 -24.30 15.39 8.44
CA SER A 168 -25.19 15.21 9.60
C SER A 168 -26.31 16.24 9.53
N ALA A 169 -27.57 15.82 9.66
CA ALA A 169 -28.75 16.68 9.56
C ALA A 169 -28.92 17.66 10.75
N ALA A 170 -27.89 17.94 11.54
CA ALA A 170 -27.90 18.91 12.62
C ALA A 170 -27.49 20.29 12.08
N PRO A 171 -28.42 21.26 11.92
CA PRO A 171 -28.06 22.63 11.58
C PRO A 171 -27.44 23.30 12.81
N ASN A 172 -26.32 23.94 12.66
CA ASN A 172 -25.51 24.65 13.64
C ASN A 172 -24.34 23.87 14.23
N VAL A 173 -23.38 23.57 13.40
CA VAL A 173 -22.02 23.35 13.91
C VAL A 173 -21.24 24.64 13.63
N GLY A 174 -20.98 25.42 14.70
CA GLY A 174 -19.97 26.47 14.69
C GLY A 174 -18.62 25.95 14.21
N ALA A 175 -17.57 26.78 14.25
CA ALA A 175 -16.22 26.35 13.90
C ALA A 175 -15.92 24.98 14.55
N PRO A 176 -15.28 24.03 13.80
CA PRO A 176 -15.06 22.69 14.31
C PRO A 176 -14.38 22.72 15.69
N GLU A 177 -15.02 22.08 16.67
CA GLU A 177 -14.49 22.02 18.03
C GLU A 177 -13.10 21.35 18.01
N PRO A 178 -12.17 21.82 18.86
CA PRO A 178 -10.87 21.15 19.00
C PRO A 178 -11.07 19.70 19.43
N LEU A 179 -10.25 18.80 18.87
CA LEU A 179 -10.26 17.40 19.27
C LEU A 179 -9.98 17.26 20.78
N THR A 180 -10.87 16.60 21.48
CA THR A 180 -10.77 16.33 22.92
C THR A 180 -10.19 14.94 23.14
N ILE A 181 -9.08 14.84 23.85
CA ILE A 181 -8.39 13.59 24.16
C ILE A 181 -8.62 13.24 25.63
N PHE A 182 -9.22 12.08 25.89
CA PHE A 182 -9.38 11.54 27.23
C PHE A 182 -8.16 10.70 27.59
N LEU A 183 -7.48 11.07 28.68
CA LEU A 183 -6.34 10.33 29.24
C LEU A 183 -6.83 9.40 30.34
N SER A 184 -7.01 8.11 30.02
CA SER A 184 -7.34 7.07 30.99
C SER A 184 -6.05 6.51 31.60
N HIS A 185 -5.91 6.55 32.93
CA HIS A 185 -4.72 6.09 33.62
C HIS A 185 -5.03 5.60 35.04
N ALA A 186 -4.16 4.77 35.61
CA ALA A 186 -4.26 4.40 37.01
C ALA A 186 -3.57 5.46 37.87
N LYS A 187 -4.31 6.07 38.84
CA LYS A 187 -3.78 7.13 39.72
C LYS A 187 -2.54 6.69 40.52
N ARG A 188 -2.31 5.40 40.69
CA ARG A 188 -1.22 4.87 41.51
C ARG A 188 0.14 5.02 40.85
N ASP A 189 0.24 4.77 39.51
CA ASP A 189 1.50 4.56 38.80
C ASP A 189 1.46 5.05 37.33
N GLY A 190 0.36 5.62 36.86
CA GLY A 190 0.20 6.16 35.52
C GLY A 190 0.24 7.68 35.43
N ILE A 191 0.29 8.39 36.56
CA ILE A 191 0.17 9.88 36.62
C ILE A 191 1.32 10.55 35.86
N GLU A 192 2.57 10.15 36.08
CA GLU A 192 3.73 10.79 35.45
C GLU A 192 3.66 10.75 33.91
N VAL A 193 3.27 9.59 33.38
CA VAL A 193 3.09 9.42 31.92
C VAL A 193 1.92 10.27 31.43
N ALA A 194 0.82 10.30 32.15
CA ALA A 194 -0.35 11.08 31.79
C ALA A 194 -0.07 12.60 31.81
N GLU A 195 0.68 13.09 32.77
CA GLU A 195 1.13 14.50 32.86
C GLU A 195 2.08 14.84 31.69
N ALA A 196 3.02 13.97 31.35
CA ALA A 196 3.92 14.18 30.21
C ALA A 196 3.16 14.23 28.89
N VAL A 197 2.18 13.35 28.67
CA VAL A 197 1.29 13.39 27.51
C VAL A 197 0.45 14.66 27.51
N ARG A 198 -0.16 15.03 28.66
CA ARG A 198 -0.94 16.25 28.80
C ARG A 198 -0.13 17.51 28.44
N ALA A 199 1.08 17.63 28.97
CA ALA A 199 1.97 18.75 28.67
C ALA A 199 2.28 18.79 27.16
N THR A 200 2.50 17.65 26.54
CA THR A 200 2.74 17.54 25.10
C THR A 200 1.52 17.99 24.27
N ILE A 201 0.32 17.62 24.68
CA ILE A 201 -0.94 18.02 24.03
C ILE A 201 -1.16 19.54 24.20
N GLN A 202 -0.99 20.07 25.40
CA GLN A 202 -1.18 21.50 25.70
C GLN A 202 -0.20 22.40 24.95
N ASN A 203 1.06 21.97 24.82
CA ASN A 203 2.08 22.70 24.06
C ASN A 203 1.78 22.78 22.56
N ASN A 204 0.92 21.92 22.03
CA ASN A 204 0.48 21.95 20.64
C ASN A 204 -0.68 22.92 20.35
N GLY A 205 -1.29 23.55 21.35
CA GLY A 205 -2.23 24.68 21.24
C GLY A 205 -3.55 24.43 20.50
N ARG A 206 -3.73 23.29 19.86
CA ARG A 206 -4.89 22.96 19.00
C ARG A 206 -5.69 21.74 19.46
N LEU A 207 -5.19 21.04 20.47
CA LEU A 207 -5.79 19.86 21.06
C LEU A 207 -6.20 20.20 22.51
N ARG A 208 -7.27 19.55 22.99
CA ARG A 208 -7.65 19.59 24.40
C ARG A 208 -7.42 18.25 25.02
N ALA A 209 -6.71 18.21 26.15
CA ALA A 209 -6.59 17.02 26.96
C ALA A 209 -7.56 17.12 28.14
N PHE A 210 -8.36 16.09 28.35
CA PHE A 210 -9.09 15.88 29.61
C PHE A 210 -8.32 14.91 30.47
N PHE A 211 -8.05 15.34 31.69
CA PHE A 211 -7.25 14.62 32.65
C PHE A 211 -8.08 14.46 33.95
N ASP A 212 -8.72 13.30 34.10
CA ASP A 212 -9.40 12.91 35.35
C ASP A 212 -10.49 13.87 35.91
N ASP A 213 -11.08 13.47 37.08
CA ASP A 213 -12.14 14.18 37.79
C ASP A 213 -11.90 15.69 38.06
N SER A 214 -10.64 16.16 38.07
CA SER A 214 -10.31 17.56 38.36
C SER A 214 -10.62 18.52 37.19
N ASP A 215 -10.71 18.01 35.96
CA ASP A 215 -11.01 18.82 34.77
C ASP A 215 -12.50 18.76 34.37
N LEU A 216 -13.27 17.89 35.03
CA LEU A 216 -14.73 17.83 34.85
C LEU A 216 -15.43 18.88 35.72
N PRO A 217 -16.46 19.56 35.20
CA PRO A 217 -17.31 20.42 36.04
C PRO A 217 -17.87 19.60 37.18
N VAL A 218 -17.83 20.16 38.40
CA VAL A 218 -18.36 19.52 39.61
C VAL A 218 -19.81 19.10 39.33
N GLY A 219 -20.08 17.79 39.51
CA GLY A 219 -21.42 17.20 39.31
C GLY A 219 -21.66 16.52 37.96
N HIS A 220 -20.71 16.54 37.00
CA HIS A 220 -20.83 15.80 35.76
C HIS A 220 -20.12 14.44 35.83
N ALA A 221 -20.80 13.38 35.39
CA ALA A 221 -20.19 12.06 35.33
C ALA A 221 -19.27 11.93 34.12
N PHE A 222 -18.07 11.40 34.30
CA PHE A 222 -17.11 11.14 33.20
C PHE A 222 -17.76 10.41 32.01
N ALA A 223 -18.62 9.43 32.27
CA ALA A 223 -19.35 8.69 31.25
C ALA A 223 -20.22 9.60 30.36
N SER A 224 -20.87 10.63 30.94
CA SER A 224 -21.74 11.55 30.18
C SER A 224 -20.92 12.54 29.34
N GLU A 225 -19.75 12.95 29.80
CA GLU A 225 -18.83 13.80 29.01
C GLU A 225 -18.20 13.01 27.85
N LEU A 226 -17.77 11.76 28.10
CA LEU A 226 -17.28 10.88 27.08
C LEU A 226 -18.36 10.60 26.01
N GLU A 227 -19.60 10.34 26.44
CA GLU A 227 -20.73 10.14 25.53
C GLU A 227 -21.07 11.41 24.74
N ARG A 228 -21.05 12.59 25.35
CA ARG A 228 -21.30 13.85 24.70
C ARG A 228 -20.23 14.17 23.64
N ALA A 229 -18.96 14.10 24.00
CA ALA A 229 -17.85 14.33 23.09
C ALA A 229 -17.80 13.27 21.98
N ALA A 230 -18.25 12.05 22.26
CA ALA A 230 -18.37 11.00 21.28
C ALA A 230 -19.47 11.26 20.25
N VAL A 231 -20.60 11.85 20.65
CA VAL A 231 -21.70 12.20 19.72
C VAL A 231 -21.22 13.20 18.67
N THR A 232 -20.37 14.15 19.04
CA THR A 232 -19.81 15.15 18.12
C THR A 232 -18.70 14.58 17.22
N GLY A 233 -18.19 13.34 17.49
CA GLY A 233 -17.07 12.76 16.76
C GLY A 233 -15.72 13.44 17.03
N SER A 234 -15.66 14.35 18.00
CA SER A 234 -14.49 15.16 18.34
C SER A 234 -13.70 14.60 19.54
N ALA A 235 -13.86 13.32 19.90
CA ALA A 235 -13.18 12.71 21.03
C ALA A 235 -12.37 11.48 20.63
N ALA A 236 -11.22 11.34 21.28
CA ALA A 236 -10.37 10.16 21.22
C ALA A 236 -9.94 9.78 22.65
N MET A 237 -9.50 8.55 22.83
CA MET A 237 -9.01 8.07 24.12
C MET A 237 -7.57 7.61 24.03
N MET A 238 -6.76 7.98 25.01
CA MET A 238 -5.45 7.41 25.23
C MET A 238 -5.47 6.60 26.54
N ALA A 239 -5.31 5.28 26.44
CA ALA A 239 -5.28 4.37 27.57
C ALA A 239 -3.82 4.14 28.00
N ILE A 240 -3.41 4.71 29.14
CA ILE A 240 -2.05 4.61 29.67
C ILE A 240 -1.99 3.40 30.58
N VAL A 241 -1.57 2.27 30.00
CA VAL A 241 -1.54 0.97 30.66
C VAL A 241 -0.28 0.83 31.50
N SER A 242 -0.36 1.21 32.77
CA SER A 242 0.65 0.97 33.81
C SER A 242 0.40 -0.35 34.55
N ASP A 243 1.29 -0.76 35.44
CA ASP A 243 1.18 -2.04 36.19
C ASP A 243 -0.13 -2.18 36.95
N ALA A 244 -0.67 -1.08 37.48
CA ALA A 244 -1.93 -1.08 38.22
C ALA A 244 -3.19 -0.95 37.36
N TYR A 245 -3.07 -0.61 36.05
CA TYR A 245 -4.19 -0.25 35.19
C TYR A 245 -5.24 -1.38 35.08
N ALA A 246 -4.81 -2.60 34.79
CA ALA A 246 -5.70 -3.75 34.62
C ALA A 246 -6.49 -4.11 35.85
N ALA A 247 -5.95 -3.81 37.06
CA ALA A 247 -6.61 -4.06 38.37
C ALA A 247 -7.67 -2.99 38.74
N ARG A 248 -7.79 -1.92 37.93
CA ARG A 248 -8.74 -0.83 38.17
C ARG A 248 -10.02 -1.02 37.38
N PRO A 249 -11.15 -1.38 38.03
CA PRO A 249 -12.42 -1.61 37.33
C PRO A 249 -12.88 -0.38 36.52
N TRP A 250 -12.56 0.83 37.02
CA TRP A 250 -12.94 2.07 36.37
C TRP A 250 -12.20 2.28 35.04
N CYS A 251 -10.90 2.09 35.01
CA CYS A 251 -10.11 2.19 33.78
C CYS A 251 -10.62 1.22 32.70
N ARG A 252 -10.92 -0.02 33.06
CA ARG A 252 -11.53 -1.02 32.18
C ARG A 252 -12.91 -0.57 31.67
N LYS A 253 -13.74 0.03 32.54
CA LYS A 253 -15.04 0.58 32.13
C LYS A 253 -14.91 1.73 31.13
N GLU A 254 -13.94 2.61 31.31
CA GLU A 254 -13.65 3.71 30.38
C GLU A 254 -13.30 3.18 28.98
N VAL A 255 -12.41 2.18 28.90
CA VAL A 255 -12.07 1.52 27.63
C VAL A 255 -13.31 0.88 27.00
N ALA A 256 -14.10 0.14 27.78
CA ALA A 256 -15.31 -0.48 27.28
C ALA A 256 -16.32 0.53 26.72
N LEU A 257 -16.44 1.71 27.36
CA LEU A 257 -17.30 2.80 26.89
C LEU A 257 -16.78 3.44 25.61
N ALA A 258 -15.47 3.68 25.49
CA ALA A 258 -14.86 4.21 24.29
C ALA A 258 -15.03 3.26 23.10
N ARG A 259 -14.85 1.97 23.33
CA ARG A 259 -14.97 0.93 22.29
C ARG A 259 -16.40 0.43 22.03
N LYS A 260 -17.38 0.99 22.75
CA LYS A 260 -18.79 0.63 22.52
C LYS A 260 -19.22 1.10 21.13
N PRO A 261 -19.73 0.20 20.25
CA PRO A 261 -20.29 0.58 18.97
C PRO A 261 -21.42 1.60 19.10
N ARG A 262 -21.43 2.61 18.25
CA ARG A 262 -22.44 3.65 18.18
C ARG A 262 -23.04 3.72 16.78
N PRO A 263 -24.36 3.89 16.63
CA PRO A 263 -24.94 4.10 15.32
C PRO A 263 -24.51 5.45 14.73
N ASP A 264 -24.25 5.49 13.43
CA ASP A 264 -23.98 6.73 12.74
C ASP A 264 -25.30 7.47 12.44
N PRO A 265 -25.47 8.72 12.90
CA PRO A 265 -26.72 9.45 12.71
C PRO A 265 -27.04 9.77 11.24
N ALA A 266 -26.04 9.75 10.36
CA ALA A 266 -26.18 10.10 8.94
C ALA A 266 -26.35 8.87 8.02
N ALA A 267 -26.23 7.63 8.54
CA ALA A 267 -26.30 6.43 7.72
C ALA A 267 -26.89 5.23 8.47
N VAL A 268 -27.92 4.65 7.90
CA VAL A 268 -28.63 3.50 8.48
C VAL A 268 -27.72 2.28 8.54
N ARG A 269 -27.70 1.59 9.70
CA ARG A 269 -26.86 0.40 9.96
C ARG A 269 -25.36 0.63 9.75
N CYS A 270 -24.92 1.88 9.81
CA CYS A 270 -23.52 2.23 9.93
C CYS A 270 -23.15 2.45 11.39
N TRP A 271 -21.99 1.93 11.78
CA TRP A 271 -21.54 1.94 13.17
C TRP A 271 -20.10 2.45 13.25
N TRP A 272 -19.77 3.08 14.36
CA TRP A 272 -18.43 3.56 14.65
C TRP A 272 -18.10 3.40 16.13
N ILE A 273 -16.81 3.38 16.45
CA ILE A 273 -16.26 3.41 17.81
C ILE A 273 -15.35 4.62 17.94
N GLN A 274 -15.09 5.04 19.18
CA GLN A 274 -14.06 6.05 19.39
C GLN A 274 -12.67 5.48 19.11
N PRO A 275 -11.78 6.26 18.47
CA PRO A 275 -10.36 5.93 18.37
C PRO A 275 -9.74 5.76 19.75
N VAL A 276 -9.03 4.66 19.97
CA VAL A 276 -8.31 4.35 21.21
C VAL A 276 -6.87 4.01 20.87
N LEU A 277 -5.93 4.76 21.45
CA LEU A 277 -4.51 4.43 21.42
C LEU A 277 -4.10 3.92 22.80
N VAL A 278 -3.44 2.77 22.84
CA VAL A 278 -2.89 2.18 24.06
C VAL A 278 -1.44 2.59 24.21
N VAL A 279 -1.12 3.20 25.32
CA VAL A 279 0.25 3.53 25.70
C VAL A 279 0.73 2.48 26.70
N ASP A 280 1.63 1.61 26.24
CA ASP A 280 2.27 0.60 27.10
C ASP A 280 3.33 1.28 27.99
N ALA A 281 2.96 1.50 29.25
CA ALA A 281 3.80 2.09 30.28
C ALA A 281 4.11 1.09 31.42
N LEU A 282 4.11 -0.23 31.11
CA LEU A 282 4.46 -1.27 32.06
C LEU A 282 5.93 -1.16 32.47
N GLN A 283 6.21 -1.22 33.77
CA GLN A 283 7.53 -1.13 34.37
C GLN A 283 8.01 -2.47 34.95
N SER A 284 7.25 -3.03 35.86
CA SER A 284 7.61 -4.23 36.60
C SER A 284 6.83 -5.47 36.18
N ALA A 285 5.64 -5.28 35.61
CA ALA A 285 4.83 -6.38 35.13
C ALA A 285 5.13 -6.68 33.65
N PRO A 286 5.55 -7.89 33.29
CA PRO A 286 5.91 -8.23 31.91
C PRO A 286 4.70 -8.25 30.97
N SER A 287 3.50 -8.46 31.49
CA SER A 287 2.25 -8.45 30.70
C SER A 287 1.04 -8.18 31.57
N ARG A 288 -0.01 -7.62 30.99
CA ARG A 288 -1.33 -7.47 31.60
C ARG A 288 -2.40 -7.71 30.54
N SER A 289 -3.40 -8.49 30.91
CA SER A 289 -4.55 -8.73 30.03
C SER A 289 -5.65 -7.73 30.31
N ILE A 290 -6.08 -7.01 29.28
CA ILE A 290 -7.21 -6.09 29.29
C ILE A 290 -8.07 -6.43 28.06
N PRO A 291 -8.97 -7.42 28.18
CA PRO A 291 -9.77 -7.91 27.04
C PRO A 291 -10.57 -6.81 26.34
N GLU A 292 -10.93 -5.76 27.08
CA GLU A 292 -11.70 -4.63 26.57
C GLU A 292 -10.94 -3.80 25.52
N LEU A 293 -9.60 -3.90 25.47
CA LEU A 293 -8.78 -3.23 24.46
C LEU A 293 -8.92 -3.84 23.06
N GLY A 294 -9.20 -5.15 22.98
CA GLY A 294 -9.34 -5.84 21.70
C GLY A 294 -8.12 -5.61 20.80
N ASN A 295 -8.37 -5.17 19.56
CA ASN A 295 -7.34 -4.86 18.55
C ASN A 295 -6.94 -3.37 18.48
N ALA A 296 -7.05 -2.62 19.60
CA ALA A 296 -6.58 -1.25 19.66
C ALA A 296 -5.06 -1.15 19.42
N THR A 297 -4.62 -0.11 18.71
CA THR A 297 -3.19 0.13 18.45
C THR A 297 -2.43 0.38 19.73
N VAL A 298 -1.31 -0.33 19.91
CA VAL A 298 -0.44 -0.25 21.10
C VAL A 298 0.89 0.41 20.73
N VAL A 299 1.32 1.38 21.53
CA VAL A 299 2.62 2.01 21.42
C VAL A 299 3.37 1.93 22.74
N ARG A 300 4.65 1.54 22.69
CA ARG A 300 5.49 1.54 23.89
C ARG A 300 5.84 2.96 24.29
N TRP A 301 5.65 3.27 25.57
CA TRP A 301 5.96 4.58 26.12
C TRP A 301 7.48 4.85 26.16
N SER A 302 7.85 6.06 25.72
CA SER A 302 9.13 6.67 26.05
C SER A 302 8.93 8.17 26.22
N SER A 303 9.62 8.77 27.17
CA SER A 303 9.54 10.22 27.43
C SER A 303 9.98 11.06 26.23
N GLU A 304 11.00 10.60 25.52
CA GLU A 304 11.49 11.23 24.28
C GLU A 304 10.50 11.08 23.12
N GLY A 305 9.69 10.01 23.13
CA GLY A 305 8.68 9.68 22.12
C GLY A 305 7.29 10.24 22.37
N ALA A 306 7.08 11.03 23.44
CA ALA A 306 5.74 11.54 23.82
C ALA A 306 5.01 12.23 22.67
N LEU A 307 5.73 13.03 21.89
CA LEU A 307 5.20 13.76 20.76
C LEU A 307 4.77 12.82 19.62
N GLY A 308 5.58 11.79 19.31
CA GLY A 308 5.22 10.74 18.34
C GLY A 308 4.00 9.92 18.78
N THR A 309 3.83 9.70 20.08
CA THR A 309 2.64 9.03 20.63
C THR A 309 1.37 9.85 20.37
N VAL A 310 1.42 11.18 20.54
CA VAL A 310 0.29 12.06 20.19
C VAL A 310 0.02 12.06 18.69
N ASP A 311 1.06 12.06 17.86
CA ASP A 311 0.91 12.01 16.39
C ASP A 311 0.23 10.72 15.93
N LEU A 312 0.54 9.58 16.56
CA LEU A 312 -0.14 8.30 16.29
C LEU A 312 -1.62 8.33 16.69
N LEU A 313 -1.97 8.94 17.82
CA LEU A 313 -3.38 9.11 18.20
C LEU A 313 -4.13 9.97 17.17
N LEU A 314 -3.53 11.05 16.70
CA LEU A 314 -4.13 11.88 15.66
C LEU A 314 -4.34 11.10 14.36
N LEU A 315 -3.41 10.22 14.01
CA LEU A 315 -3.54 9.33 12.86
C LEU A 315 -4.70 8.34 13.04
N GLU A 316 -4.87 7.76 14.22
CA GLU A 316 -6.01 6.88 14.54
C GLU A 316 -7.36 7.62 14.44
N VAL A 317 -7.42 8.86 14.90
CA VAL A 317 -8.62 9.71 14.76
C VAL A 317 -8.95 9.98 13.29
N LEU A 318 -7.94 10.29 12.51
CA LEU A 318 -8.08 10.57 11.08
C LEU A 318 -8.52 9.30 10.33
N LEU A 319 -7.93 8.16 10.65
CA LEU A 319 -8.28 6.85 10.13
C LEU A 319 -9.75 6.50 10.42
N GLY A 320 -10.18 6.64 11.67
CA GLY A 320 -11.56 6.41 12.09
C GLY A 320 -12.55 7.30 11.34
N SER A 321 -12.21 8.57 11.15
CA SER A 321 -13.03 9.53 10.40
C SER A 321 -13.13 9.18 8.91
N TYR A 322 -12.03 8.82 8.29
CA TYR A 322 -11.98 8.40 6.89
C TYR A 322 -12.79 7.11 6.65
N HIS A 323 -12.61 6.10 7.50
CA HIS A 323 -13.37 4.85 7.40
C HIS A 323 -14.86 5.07 7.64
N ARG A 324 -15.24 5.98 8.55
CA ARG A 324 -16.63 6.34 8.80
C ARG A 324 -17.27 6.99 7.56
N LEU A 325 -16.57 7.88 6.88
CA LEU A 325 -17.03 8.46 5.61
C LEU A 325 -17.15 7.41 4.51
N ARG A 326 -16.22 6.47 4.41
CA ARG A 326 -16.32 5.33 3.48
C ARG A 326 -17.53 4.45 3.81
N ALA A 327 -17.74 4.12 5.10
CA ALA A 327 -18.85 3.29 5.55
C ALA A 327 -20.22 3.85 5.15
N ARG A 328 -20.39 5.18 5.23
CA ARG A 328 -21.63 5.87 4.82
C ARG A 328 -22.01 5.69 3.34
N ARG A 329 -21.03 5.34 2.50
CA ARG A 329 -21.21 5.18 1.03
C ARG A 329 -21.58 3.78 0.63
N ILE A 330 -21.43 2.81 1.52
CA ILE A 330 -21.77 1.43 1.23
C ILE A 330 -23.30 1.31 1.18
N ALA A 331 -23.80 0.78 0.07
CA ALA A 331 -25.23 0.66 -0.15
C ALA A 331 -25.92 -0.15 0.96
N PRO A 332 -27.00 0.37 1.55
CA PRO A 332 -27.73 -0.33 2.59
C PRO A 332 -28.40 -1.59 2.01
N LYS A 333 -28.34 -2.68 2.80
CA LYS A 333 -28.99 -3.95 2.50
C LYS A 333 -29.57 -4.52 3.79
N ALA A 334 -30.68 -5.24 3.73
CA ALA A 334 -31.27 -5.89 4.90
C ALA A 334 -30.28 -6.86 5.54
N GLY A 335 -30.14 -6.80 6.86
CA GLY A 335 -29.17 -7.60 7.62
C GLY A 335 -27.69 -7.23 7.44
N ARG A 336 -27.36 -6.22 6.60
CA ARG A 336 -26.00 -5.69 6.44
C ARG A 336 -25.75 -4.59 7.46
N HIS A 337 -24.66 -4.74 8.23
CA HIS A 337 -24.15 -3.72 9.12
C HIS A 337 -22.76 -3.29 8.65
N VAL A 338 -22.50 -2.00 8.56
CA VAL A 338 -21.22 -1.45 8.13
C VAL A 338 -20.52 -0.85 9.35
N ILE A 339 -19.30 -1.24 9.60
CA ILE A 339 -18.51 -0.76 10.73
C ILE A 339 -17.29 0.03 10.23
N SER A 340 -16.86 1.03 10.97
CA SER A 340 -15.72 1.89 10.59
C SER A 340 -14.38 1.48 11.24
N TRP A 341 -14.31 0.29 11.82
CA TRP A 341 -13.09 -0.27 12.45
C TRP A 341 -12.88 -1.73 12.04
N THR A 342 -11.67 -2.23 12.22
CA THR A 342 -11.37 -3.65 12.04
C THR A 342 -12.09 -4.46 13.12
N PRO A 343 -12.90 -5.47 12.78
CA PRO A 343 -13.70 -6.22 13.76
C PRO A 343 -12.84 -7.00 14.75
N ASP A 344 -13.29 -7.06 15.98
CA ASP A 344 -12.81 -7.96 17.03
C ASP A 344 -13.99 -8.54 17.82
N LEU A 345 -13.77 -9.60 18.54
CA LEU A 345 -14.83 -10.31 19.26
C LEU A 345 -15.61 -9.43 20.24
N PRO A 346 -14.98 -8.61 21.12
CA PRO A 346 -15.71 -7.75 22.06
C PRO A 346 -16.63 -6.73 21.38
N THR A 347 -16.16 -6.06 20.33
CA THR A 347 -16.95 -5.06 19.62
C THR A 347 -18.09 -5.69 18.81
N LEU A 348 -17.85 -6.85 18.18
CA LEU A 348 -18.89 -7.58 17.44
C LEU A 348 -20.00 -8.10 18.36
N LEU A 349 -19.68 -8.65 19.52
CA LEU A 349 -20.68 -9.06 20.53
C LEU A 349 -21.51 -7.85 21.02
N SER A 350 -20.86 -6.71 21.21
CA SER A 350 -21.55 -5.49 21.60
C SER A 350 -22.45 -4.96 20.47
N LEU A 351 -21.99 -4.99 19.22
CA LEU A 351 -22.77 -4.64 18.05
C LEU A 351 -24.02 -5.51 17.91
N GLN A 352 -23.87 -6.82 18.01
CA GLN A 352 -24.99 -7.75 17.87
C GLN A 352 -26.09 -7.51 18.91
N ARG A 353 -25.72 -7.17 20.15
CA ARG A 353 -26.69 -6.81 21.20
C ARG A 353 -27.42 -5.49 20.91
N GLN A 354 -26.75 -4.54 20.29
CA GLN A 354 -27.31 -3.20 20.04
C GLN A 354 -28.10 -3.11 18.73
N ALA A 355 -27.80 -3.95 17.75
CA ALA A 355 -28.44 -3.92 16.45
C ALA A 355 -29.96 -4.19 16.50
N GLY A 356 -30.44 -4.95 17.50
CA GLY A 356 -31.87 -5.22 17.71
C GLY A 356 -32.53 -6.05 16.60
N GLU A 357 -31.79 -6.43 15.57
CA GLU A 357 -32.21 -7.22 14.42
C GLU A 357 -31.16 -8.28 14.07
N ALA A 358 -31.51 -9.22 13.18
CA ALA A 358 -30.57 -10.24 12.75
C ALA A 358 -29.44 -9.62 11.90
N VAL A 359 -28.22 -9.79 12.36
CA VAL A 359 -26.99 -9.42 11.65
C VAL A 359 -26.61 -10.57 10.72
N ALA A 360 -26.72 -10.38 9.40
CA ALA A 360 -26.39 -11.40 8.41
C ALA A 360 -25.05 -11.12 7.71
N GLU A 361 -24.65 -9.85 7.61
CA GLU A 361 -23.43 -9.42 6.94
C GLU A 361 -22.83 -8.24 7.70
N ILE A 362 -21.51 -8.30 7.97
CA ILE A 362 -20.72 -7.20 8.53
C ILE A 362 -19.67 -6.78 7.51
N VAL A 363 -19.69 -5.50 7.16
CA VAL A 363 -18.74 -4.90 6.22
C VAL A 363 -17.82 -3.96 6.98
N TYR A 364 -16.50 -4.13 6.79
CA TYR A 364 -15.48 -3.44 7.58
C TYR A 364 -14.33 -2.88 6.71
N PRO A 365 -13.59 -1.86 7.21
CA PRO A 365 -12.47 -1.28 6.48
C PRO A 365 -11.22 -2.16 6.51
N GLY A 366 -10.34 -1.90 5.54
CA GLY A 366 -9.00 -2.48 5.51
C GLY A 366 -8.90 -3.80 4.77
N HIS A 367 -7.78 -4.49 4.98
CA HIS A 367 -7.52 -5.80 4.38
C HIS A 367 -8.32 -6.88 5.08
N ALA A 368 -8.55 -8.00 4.38
CA ALA A 368 -9.12 -9.17 5.01
C ALA A 368 -8.32 -9.54 6.28
N LEU A 369 -9.04 -9.95 7.32
CA LEU A 369 -8.43 -10.45 8.54
C LEU A 369 -7.54 -11.67 8.24
N PRO A 370 -6.50 -11.93 9.05
CA PRO A 370 -5.77 -13.20 9.00
C PRO A 370 -6.73 -14.40 9.03
N GLN A 371 -6.40 -15.47 8.33
CA GLN A 371 -7.31 -16.62 8.17
C GLN A 371 -7.67 -17.27 9.51
N THR A 372 -6.72 -17.32 10.46
CA THR A 372 -6.95 -17.81 11.83
C THR A 372 -7.95 -16.97 12.59
N GLU A 373 -7.80 -15.65 12.56
CA GLU A 373 -8.73 -14.72 13.20
C GLU A 373 -10.11 -14.76 12.53
N LEU A 374 -10.16 -14.77 11.21
CA LEU A 374 -11.40 -14.90 10.45
C LEU A 374 -12.11 -16.22 10.74
N ARG A 375 -11.37 -17.32 10.88
CA ARG A 375 -11.92 -18.65 11.29
C ARG A 375 -12.51 -18.57 12.69
N SER A 376 -11.76 -18.05 13.65
CA SER A 376 -12.22 -17.87 15.03
C SER A 376 -13.49 -17.00 15.13
N LEU A 377 -13.53 -15.89 14.39
CA LEU A 377 -14.73 -15.05 14.34
C LEU A 377 -15.91 -15.77 13.68
N ARG A 378 -15.68 -16.54 12.63
CA ARG A 378 -16.73 -17.33 11.96
C ARG A 378 -17.28 -18.46 12.81
N GLU A 379 -16.47 -19.08 13.64
CA GLU A 379 -16.95 -20.08 14.62
C GLU A 379 -17.94 -19.47 15.62
N HIS A 380 -17.66 -18.25 16.10
CA HIS A 380 -18.54 -17.54 17.02
C HIS A 380 -19.76 -16.90 16.33
N PHE A 381 -19.61 -16.49 15.07
CA PHE A 381 -20.60 -15.80 14.24
C PHE A 381 -20.97 -16.60 12.99
N ALA A 382 -21.25 -17.90 13.14
CA ALA A 382 -21.43 -18.85 12.03
C ALA A 382 -22.49 -18.43 10.96
N ARG A 383 -23.37 -17.49 11.28
CA ARG A 383 -24.41 -16.99 10.40
C ARG A 383 -24.13 -15.58 9.85
N VAL A 384 -22.93 -15.02 10.16
CA VAL A 384 -22.55 -13.67 9.76
C VAL A 384 -21.46 -13.74 8.70
N ASP A 385 -21.69 -13.14 7.54
CA ASP A 385 -20.70 -12.98 6.49
C ASP A 385 -19.84 -11.75 6.79
N LEU A 386 -18.53 -11.92 6.89
CA LEU A 386 -17.55 -10.86 7.16
C LEU A 386 -16.86 -10.45 5.86
N ARG A 387 -17.04 -9.19 5.42
CA ARG A 387 -16.51 -8.65 4.17
C ARG A 387 -15.79 -7.34 4.37
N THR A 388 -14.76 -7.10 3.58
CA THR A 388 -14.13 -5.77 3.50
C THR A 388 -14.93 -4.79 2.64
N PHE A 389 -14.65 -3.49 2.76
CA PHE A 389 -15.24 -2.46 1.89
C PHE A 389 -15.01 -2.78 0.42
N GLU A 390 -13.79 -3.18 0.05
CA GLU A 390 -13.41 -3.50 -1.32
C GLU A 390 -14.18 -4.71 -1.88
N GLU A 391 -14.47 -5.71 -1.05
CA GLU A 391 -15.24 -6.89 -1.45
C GLU A 391 -16.73 -6.57 -1.65
N THR A 392 -17.23 -5.53 -0.98
CA THR A 392 -18.64 -5.14 -1.04
C THR A 392 -18.93 -4.20 -2.22
N GLU A 393 -18.00 -3.38 -2.63
CA GLU A 393 -18.13 -2.47 -3.77
C GLU A 393 -18.22 -3.21 -5.12
N ARG A 394 -18.02 -4.51 -5.15
CA ARG A 394 -17.93 -5.33 -6.37
C ARG A 394 -18.77 -6.60 -6.25
N PRO A 395 -19.21 -7.18 -7.39
CA PRO A 395 -19.94 -8.45 -7.36
C PRO A 395 -19.15 -9.50 -6.59
N SER A 396 -19.81 -10.17 -5.66
CA SER A 396 -19.19 -11.21 -4.86
C SER A 396 -18.95 -12.46 -5.71
N ASP A 397 -17.75 -12.58 -6.27
CA ASP A 397 -17.26 -13.89 -6.66
C ASP A 397 -16.73 -14.59 -5.39
N PRO A 398 -16.97 -15.89 -5.22
CA PRO A 398 -16.39 -16.62 -4.09
C PRO A 398 -14.85 -16.47 -4.11
N TYR A 399 -14.25 -16.44 -2.92
CA TYR A 399 -12.79 -16.42 -2.83
C TYR A 399 -12.23 -17.63 -3.56
N PRO A 400 -11.31 -17.47 -4.53
CA PRO A 400 -10.79 -18.61 -5.27
C PRO A 400 -10.02 -19.50 -4.31
N THR A 401 -10.29 -20.80 -4.35
CA THR A 401 -9.41 -21.78 -3.74
C THR A 401 -8.57 -22.38 -4.86
N ILE A 402 -7.30 -22.01 -4.88
CA ILE A 402 -6.32 -22.56 -5.84
C ILE A 402 -5.64 -23.77 -5.19
N PRO A 403 -5.53 -24.91 -5.88
CA PRO A 403 -4.76 -26.04 -5.36
C PRO A 403 -3.33 -25.64 -4.97
N ALA A 404 -2.83 -26.18 -3.86
CA ALA A 404 -1.55 -25.75 -3.25
C ALA A 404 -0.31 -26.08 -4.11
N ASP A 405 -0.45 -26.91 -5.14
CA ASP A 405 0.58 -27.23 -6.11
C ASP A 405 0.63 -26.24 -7.30
N ARG A 406 -0.42 -25.42 -7.48
CA ARG A 406 -0.46 -24.44 -8.57
C ARG A 406 0.49 -23.27 -8.33
N VAL A 407 1.22 -22.91 -9.38
CA VAL A 407 2.27 -21.89 -9.33
C VAL A 407 1.95 -20.72 -10.27
N VAL A 408 1.84 -19.52 -9.71
CA VAL A 408 1.61 -18.29 -10.46
C VAL A 408 2.89 -17.48 -10.52
N GLY A 409 3.40 -17.24 -11.72
CA GLY A 409 4.56 -16.38 -11.95
C GLY A 409 4.20 -14.91 -11.78
N LEU A 410 4.98 -14.17 -11.00
CA LEU A 410 4.85 -12.72 -10.85
C LEU A 410 6.09 -12.02 -11.41
N SER A 411 5.90 -11.25 -12.49
CA SER A 411 6.94 -10.48 -13.14
C SER A 411 6.77 -9.00 -12.83
N THR A 412 7.74 -8.41 -12.17
CA THR A 412 7.74 -6.99 -11.82
C THR A 412 9.14 -6.41 -11.79
N ALA A 413 9.26 -5.13 -12.14
CA ALA A 413 10.45 -4.32 -11.91
C ALA A 413 10.09 -2.83 -11.95
N PHE A 414 10.89 -2.01 -11.26
CA PHE A 414 10.76 -0.56 -11.35
C PHE A 414 11.01 -0.07 -12.77
N ASN A 415 10.33 1.00 -13.13
CA ASN A 415 10.41 1.57 -14.47
C ASN A 415 10.32 3.10 -14.42
N GLU A 416 10.75 3.71 -15.53
CA GLU A 416 10.81 5.15 -15.70
C GLU A 416 9.44 5.82 -15.92
N ASP A 417 8.38 5.08 -16.18
CA ASP A 417 7.04 5.65 -16.43
C ASP A 417 6.30 5.99 -15.14
N LEU A 418 6.76 5.48 -13.98
CA LEU A 418 6.04 5.67 -12.70
C LEU A 418 5.87 7.15 -12.36
N GLY A 419 6.94 7.95 -12.42
CA GLY A 419 6.89 9.37 -12.13
C GLY A 419 5.91 10.13 -13.01
N PRO A 420 6.02 10.04 -14.36
CA PRO A 420 5.06 10.62 -15.29
C PRO A 420 3.61 10.17 -15.09
N LEU A 421 3.38 8.93 -14.67
CA LEU A 421 2.05 8.41 -14.35
C LEU A 421 1.51 8.88 -12.99
N GLY A 422 2.35 9.51 -12.19
CA GLY A 422 1.97 10.02 -10.87
C GLY A 422 2.14 9.01 -9.74
N PHE A 423 3.03 8.05 -9.92
CA PHE A 423 3.37 7.02 -8.96
C PHE A 423 4.82 7.13 -8.50
N GLY A 424 5.13 6.51 -7.40
CA GLY A 424 6.48 6.27 -6.94
C GLY A 424 6.77 4.79 -6.77
N ARG A 425 7.97 4.50 -6.31
CA ARG A 425 8.44 3.14 -6.02
C ARG A 425 7.47 2.38 -5.11
N ALA A 426 7.02 3.02 -4.04
CA ALA A 426 6.13 2.43 -3.04
C ALA A 426 4.77 1.98 -3.63
N HIS A 427 4.24 2.67 -4.64
CA HIS A 427 3.00 2.27 -5.31
C HIS A 427 3.17 0.94 -6.07
N LEU A 428 4.31 0.75 -6.75
CA LEU A 428 4.58 -0.51 -7.46
C LEU A 428 4.86 -1.65 -6.48
N GLU A 429 5.53 -1.36 -5.37
CA GLU A 429 5.74 -2.33 -4.28
C GLU A 429 4.40 -2.77 -3.71
N GLU A 430 3.50 -1.86 -3.41
CA GLU A 430 2.17 -2.16 -2.89
C GLU A 430 1.37 -3.08 -3.82
N ILE A 431 1.20 -2.71 -5.10
CA ILE A 431 0.44 -3.55 -6.02
C ILE A 431 1.06 -4.94 -6.16
N THR A 432 2.39 -5.03 -6.17
CA THR A 432 3.08 -6.32 -6.25
C THR A 432 2.80 -7.20 -5.02
N LEU A 433 2.84 -6.61 -3.83
CA LEU A 433 2.53 -7.31 -2.59
C LEU A 433 1.07 -7.73 -2.50
N ARG A 434 0.15 -6.88 -2.97
CA ARG A 434 -1.28 -7.19 -3.02
C ARG A 434 -1.58 -8.35 -3.98
N ILE A 435 -0.88 -8.39 -5.12
CA ILE A 435 -0.97 -9.51 -6.07
C ILE A 435 -0.45 -10.80 -5.42
N ALA A 436 0.74 -10.74 -4.81
CA ALA A 436 1.33 -11.90 -4.15
C ALA A 436 0.43 -12.43 -3.02
N ARG A 437 -0.09 -11.54 -2.17
CA ARG A 437 -1.05 -11.89 -1.13
C ARG A 437 -2.30 -12.55 -1.70
N CYS A 438 -2.85 -11.99 -2.78
CA CYS A 438 -4.02 -12.57 -3.45
C CYS A 438 -3.82 -14.03 -3.87
N ILE A 439 -2.61 -14.38 -4.38
CA ILE A 439 -2.27 -15.73 -4.79
C ILE A 439 -2.13 -16.66 -3.57
N VAL A 440 -1.42 -16.20 -2.53
CA VAL A 440 -1.15 -16.99 -1.31
C VAL A 440 -2.42 -17.22 -0.51
N ASP A 441 -3.26 -16.19 -0.31
CA ASP A 441 -4.55 -16.30 0.39
C ASP A 441 -5.52 -17.26 -0.35
N ALA A 442 -5.40 -17.35 -1.68
CA ALA A 442 -6.14 -18.31 -2.49
C ALA A 442 -5.61 -19.76 -2.39
N GLY A 443 -4.48 -19.99 -1.73
CA GLY A 443 -3.85 -21.30 -1.56
C GLY A 443 -2.71 -21.58 -2.55
N GLY A 444 -2.51 -20.77 -3.58
CA GLY A 444 -1.48 -20.95 -4.60
C GLY A 444 -0.06 -20.60 -4.14
N ARG A 445 0.90 -20.82 -5.05
CA ARG A 445 2.32 -20.52 -4.86
C ARG A 445 2.73 -19.37 -5.79
N VAL A 446 3.60 -18.48 -5.31
CA VAL A 446 4.17 -17.38 -6.10
C VAL A 446 5.55 -17.77 -6.62
N ALA A 447 5.78 -17.61 -7.93
CA ALA A 447 7.10 -17.77 -8.51
C ALA A 447 7.63 -16.45 -9.06
N PHE A 448 8.88 -16.16 -8.81
CA PHE A 448 9.54 -14.98 -9.39
C PHE A 448 11.01 -15.28 -9.73
N GLY A 449 11.54 -14.52 -10.72
CA GLY A 449 12.94 -14.54 -11.10
C GLY A 449 13.59 -13.23 -10.65
N GLY A 450 14.73 -13.28 -10.01
CA GLY A 450 15.43 -12.06 -9.63
C GLY A 450 16.58 -12.26 -8.64
N MET A 451 17.37 -11.21 -8.44
CA MET A 451 18.43 -11.21 -7.45
C MET A 451 17.86 -10.97 -6.06
N LEU A 452 18.28 -11.79 -5.11
CA LEU A 452 18.07 -11.60 -3.68
C LEU A 452 18.94 -10.43 -3.19
N ASN A 453 18.46 -9.22 -3.38
CA ASN A 453 19.05 -8.07 -2.73
C ASN A 453 18.37 -7.90 -1.37
N SER A 454 19.19 -7.74 -0.31
CA SER A 454 18.76 -7.59 1.08
C SER A 454 17.89 -6.36 1.38
N SER A 455 17.58 -5.55 0.40
CA SER A 455 16.81 -4.29 0.53
C SER A 455 15.70 -4.14 -0.52
N GLY A 456 15.17 -5.23 -1.06
CA GLY A 456 14.23 -5.17 -2.17
C GLY A 456 12.91 -5.91 -1.95
N LEU A 457 12.07 -5.83 -2.96
CA LEU A 457 10.76 -6.47 -3.06
C LEU A 457 10.75 -7.96 -2.67
N THR A 458 11.86 -8.68 -2.94
CA THR A 458 12.02 -10.10 -2.57
C THR A 458 11.96 -10.31 -1.06
N GLU A 459 12.64 -9.47 -0.26
CA GLU A 459 12.61 -9.58 1.19
C GLU A 459 11.23 -9.28 1.76
N THR A 460 10.56 -8.29 1.18
CA THR A 460 9.19 -7.94 1.55
C THR A 460 8.21 -9.07 1.23
N LEU A 461 8.36 -9.74 0.08
CA LEU A 461 7.56 -10.93 -0.28
C LEU A 461 7.81 -12.10 0.67
N LEU A 462 9.06 -12.38 1.02
CA LEU A 462 9.40 -13.42 1.99
C LEU A 462 8.81 -13.12 3.37
N THR A 463 8.88 -11.88 3.81
CA THR A 463 8.28 -11.43 5.08
C THR A 463 6.76 -11.58 5.04
N LEU A 464 6.10 -11.17 3.96
CA LEU A 464 4.66 -11.37 3.77
C LEU A 464 4.29 -12.85 3.93
N VAL A 465 4.99 -13.73 3.23
CA VAL A 465 4.68 -15.16 3.27
C VAL A 465 5.00 -15.77 4.63
N ARG A 466 6.09 -15.36 5.31
CA ARG A 466 6.37 -15.77 6.69
C ARG A 466 5.20 -15.45 7.62
N THR A 467 4.69 -14.22 7.52
CA THR A 467 3.55 -13.76 8.32
C THR A 467 2.28 -14.56 8.03
N LEU A 468 1.95 -14.75 6.74
CA LEU A 468 0.77 -15.52 6.35
C LEU A 468 0.90 -17.02 6.68
N SER A 469 2.12 -17.58 6.65
CA SER A 469 2.36 -18.99 6.98
C SER A 469 2.43 -19.26 8.48
N ALA A 470 2.70 -18.26 9.30
CA ALA A 470 2.63 -18.39 10.77
C ALA A 470 1.20 -18.64 11.26
N ASP A 471 0.21 -18.25 10.47
CA ASP A 471 -1.21 -18.47 10.76
C ASP A 471 -1.69 -19.92 10.50
N ASP A 472 -0.91 -20.73 9.79
CA ASP A 472 -1.24 -22.14 9.50
C ASP A 472 -0.74 -23.06 10.64
N ASP A 473 -1.34 -22.95 11.82
CA ASP A 473 -0.96 -23.68 13.06
C ASP A 473 -1.37 -25.16 13.10
N ASP A 474 -1.89 -25.72 12.02
CA ASP A 474 -2.04 -27.17 11.95
C ASP A 474 -0.66 -27.83 11.91
N ALA A 475 -0.36 -28.58 12.97
CA ALA A 475 0.89 -29.18 13.40
C ALA A 475 1.62 -30.12 12.39
N ALA A 476 1.50 -29.87 11.11
CA ALA A 476 2.38 -30.46 10.14
C ALA A 476 3.77 -29.85 10.32
N SER A 477 4.75 -30.68 10.67
CA SER A 477 6.16 -30.31 10.73
C SER A 477 6.52 -29.33 9.60
N ALA A 478 7.26 -28.27 9.88
CA ALA A 478 7.73 -27.29 8.88
C ALA A 478 8.39 -27.98 7.66
N ALA A 479 8.95 -29.18 7.84
CA ALA A 479 9.53 -30.01 6.79
C ALA A 479 8.52 -30.62 5.81
N THR A 480 7.22 -30.68 6.14
CA THR A 480 6.17 -31.23 5.26
C THR A 480 5.35 -30.14 4.56
N ARG A 481 5.51 -28.87 4.94
CA ARG A 481 4.81 -27.75 4.29
C ARG A 481 5.31 -27.54 2.86
N VAL A 482 4.39 -27.34 1.93
CA VAL A 482 4.73 -26.92 0.57
C VAL A 482 5.07 -25.42 0.61
N PRO A 483 6.32 -25.03 0.30
CA PRO A 483 6.70 -23.61 0.31
C PRO A 483 5.83 -22.78 -0.62
N ARG A 484 5.39 -21.61 -0.15
CA ARG A 484 4.52 -20.72 -0.92
C ARG A 484 5.26 -19.90 -1.97
N ILE A 485 6.60 -19.89 -1.93
CA ILE A 485 7.45 -19.16 -2.90
C ILE A 485 8.33 -20.13 -3.65
N LEU A 486 8.44 -19.91 -4.97
CA LEU A 486 9.47 -20.48 -5.84
C LEU A 486 10.37 -19.34 -6.34
N SER A 487 11.62 -19.32 -5.89
CA SER A 487 12.59 -18.29 -6.24
C SER A 487 13.56 -18.82 -7.29
N TYR A 488 13.41 -18.38 -8.54
CA TYR A 488 14.30 -18.74 -9.64
C TYR A 488 15.53 -17.84 -9.61
N GLN A 489 16.71 -18.46 -9.51
CA GLN A 489 17.98 -17.76 -9.49
C GLN A 489 18.75 -18.00 -10.78
N ARG A 490 19.24 -16.92 -11.38
CA ARG A 490 20.08 -17.06 -12.56
C ARG A 490 21.43 -17.73 -12.16
N TRP A 491 21.92 -18.64 -12.98
CA TRP A 491 23.25 -19.21 -12.77
C TRP A 491 24.35 -18.13 -12.86
N PRO A 492 25.41 -18.12 -12.02
CA PRO A 492 25.65 -19.03 -10.89
C PRO A 492 25.15 -18.49 -9.55
N SER A 493 24.30 -17.46 -9.53
CA SER A 493 23.84 -16.80 -8.31
C SER A 493 22.89 -17.71 -7.55
N LEU A 494 23.38 -18.27 -6.44
CA LEU A 494 22.56 -19.01 -5.48
C LEU A 494 22.71 -18.35 -4.11
N PRO A 495 21.67 -18.37 -3.28
CA PRO A 495 21.75 -17.94 -1.90
C PRO A 495 22.72 -18.83 -1.13
N GLY A 496 23.41 -18.23 -0.12
CA GLY A 496 24.24 -19.01 0.79
C GLY A 496 23.42 -20.02 1.61
N PRO A 497 24.09 -21.06 2.17
CA PRO A 497 23.42 -22.10 2.95
C PRO A 497 22.59 -21.56 4.13
N GLU A 498 23.06 -20.52 4.79
CA GLU A 498 22.35 -19.87 5.91
C GLU A 498 21.01 -19.27 5.46
N ARG A 499 20.98 -18.63 4.28
CA ARG A 499 19.77 -18.07 3.70
C ARG A 499 18.78 -19.16 3.31
N ILE A 500 19.26 -20.23 2.67
CA ILE A 500 18.41 -21.37 2.33
C ILE A 500 17.80 -21.98 3.60
N ALA A 501 18.60 -22.15 4.65
CA ALA A 501 18.13 -22.67 5.93
C ALA A 501 17.09 -21.76 6.60
N SER A 502 17.26 -20.43 6.55
CA SER A 502 16.31 -19.48 7.12
C SER A 502 14.97 -19.44 6.42
N ASP A 503 14.92 -19.84 5.16
CA ASP A 503 13.72 -19.80 4.32
C ASP A 503 13.04 -21.15 4.13
N VAL A 504 13.50 -22.18 4.87
CA VAL A 504 12.88 -23.52 4.86
C VAL A 504 11.39 -23.43 5.20
N GLY A 505 10.55 -24.08 4.41
CA GLY A 505 9.09 -24.06 4.55
C GLY A 505 8.39 -22.80 3.98
N ILE A 506 9.16 -21.77 3.58
CA ILE A 506 8.65 -20.51 3.02
C ILE A 506 8.98 -20.40 1.54
N SER A 507 10.26 -20.61 1.17
CA SER A 507 10.75 -20.51 -0.20
C SER A 507 11.58 -21.71 -0.61
N GLU A 508 11.35 -22.16 -1.85
CA GLU A 508 12.23 -23.08 -2.57
C GLU A 508 13.02 -22.30 -3.61
N TYR A 509 14.34 -22.46 -3.60
CA TYR A 509 15.22 -21.89 -4.62
C TYR A 509 15.38 -22.87 -5.77
N VAL A 510 15.08 -22.41 -6.99
CA VAL A 510 15.18 -23.23 -8.19
C VAL A 510 16.58 -23.12 -8.78
N LEU A 511 17.26 -24.26 -8.88
CA LEU A 511 18.62 -24.36 -9.39
C LEU A 511 18.58 -24.40 -10.92
N ILE A 512 19.28 -23.46 -11.54
CA ILE A 512 19.42 -23.40 -12.99
C ILE A 512 20.79 -23.92 -13.37
N ASP A 513 20.87 -24.88 -14.30
CA ASP A 513 22.12 -25.40 -14.81
C ASP A 513 22.92 -24.33 -15.55
N ASN A 514 24.24 -24.52 -15.64
CA ASN A 514 25.07 -23.62 -16.41
C ASN A 514 24.73 -23.68 -17.91
N PRO A 515 24.18 -22.59 -18.51
CA PRO A 515 23.85 -22.56 -19.92
C PRO A 515 25.05 -22.22 -20.82
N LEU A 516 26.22 -21.98 -20.24
CA LEU A 516 27.45 -21.63 -20.95
C LEU A 516 28.20 -22.91 -21.35
N ALA A 517 29.09 -22.81 -22.33
CA ALA A 517 29.89 -23.94 -22.77
C ALA A 517 30.76 -24.52 -21.64
N ALA A 518 31.07 -25.83 -21.72
CA ALA A 518 31.85 -26.52 -20.71
C ALA A 518 33.19 -25.80 -20.42
N GLY A 519 33.38 -25.41 -19.16
CA GLY A 519 34.54 -24.65 -18.71
C GLY A 519 34.41 -23.12 -18.75
N GLU A 520 33.35 -22.57 -19.34
CA GLU A 520 33.07 -21.13 -19.28
C GLU A 520 32.53 -20.75 -17.88
N ARG A 521 33.10 -19.69 -17.30
CA ARG A 521 32.62 -19.04 -16.09
C ARG A 521 32.15 -17.64 -16.45
N LEU A 522 31.19 -17.11 -15.70
CA LEU A 522 30.91 -15.67 -15.80
C LEU A 522 32.19 -14.90 -15.51
N ALA A 523 32.57 -14.00 -16.41
CA ALA A 523 33.73 -13.16 -16.22
C ALA A 523 33.59 -12.40 -14.88
N ASP A 524 34.59 -12.53 -13.99
CA ASP A 524 34.57 -11.92 -12.64
C ASP A 524 34.63 -10.38 -12.66
N ASP A 525 34.90 -9.80 -13.82
CA ASP A 525 35.01 -8.37 -14.00
C ASP A 525 33.65 -7.69 -14.10
N ALA A 526 33.02 -7.51 -12.95
CA ALA A 526 31.71 -6.86 -12.80
C ALA A 526 31.73 -5.36 -13.21
N ARG A 527 32.92 -4.79 -13.48
CA ARG A 527 33.10 -3.35 -13.74
C ARG A 527 33.26 -2.98 -15.22
N VAL A 528 33.50 -3.95 -16.09
CA VAL A 528 33.70 -3.69 -17.52
C VAL A 528 32.54 -4.27 -18.32
N ALA A 529 31.75 -3.40 -18.96
CA ALA A 529 30.73 -3.80 -19.92
C ALA A 529 31.40 -4.33 -21.21
N SER A 530 31.76 -5.63 -21.23
CA SER A 530 32.29 -6.27 -22.42
C SER A 530 31.20 -7.01 -23.20
N PRO A 531 31.32 -7.12 -24.54
CA PRO A 531 30.37 -7.89 -25.35
C PRO A 531 30.21 -9.35 -24.87
N ARG A 532 31.30 -9.97 -24.46
CA ARG A 532 31.29 -11.33 -23.88
C ARG A 532 30.44 -11.39 -22.61
N ARG A 533 30.62 -10.45 -21.69
CA ARG A 533 29.86 -10.38 -20.45
C ARG A 533 28.37 -10.14 -20.71
N ALA A 534 28.04 -9.25 -21.64
CA ALA A 534 26.65 -9.00 -22.05
C ALA A 534 25.98 -10.28 -22.54
N ARG A 535 26.67 -11.07 -23.40
CA ARG A 535 26.18 -12.35 -23.94
C ARG A 535 25.97 -13.40 -22.81
N GLU A 536 26.95 -13.60 -21.97
CA GLU A 536 26.90 -14.57 -20.87
C GLU A 536 25.73 -14.26 -19.93
N LEU A 537 25.56 -12.98 -19.57
CA LEU A 537 24.49 -12.52 -18.72
C LEU A 537 23.10 -12.69 -19.37
N ALA A 538 22.97 -12.34 -20.64
CA ALA A 538 21.73 -12.49 -21.38
C ALA A 538 21.32 -13.97 -21.50
N ARG A 539 22.26 -14.86 -21.80
CA ARG A 539 22.01 -16.33 -21.88
C ARG A 539 21.54 -16.88 -20.54
N THR A 540 22.23 -16.54 -19.44
CA THR A 540 21.84 -17.03 -18.10
C THR A 540 20.47 -16.53 -17.66
N LEU A 541 20.12 -15.28 -17.98
CA LEU A 541 18.80 -14.72 -17.71
C LEU A 541 17.70 -15.36 -18.56
N SER A 542 17.95 -15.53 -19.84
CA SER A 542 16.99 -16.17 -20.77
C SER A 542 16.71 -17.62 -20.37
N THR A 543 17.74 -18.40 -20.06
CA THR A 543 17.60 -19.77 -19.58
C THR A 543 16.78 -19.86 -18.28
N MET A 544 16.99 -18.91 -17.35
CA MET A 544 16.18 -18.85 -16.15
C MET A 544 14.70 -18.56 -16.47
N ARG A 545 14.41 -17.59 -17.34
CA ARG A 545 13.03 -17.23 -17.73
C ARG A 545 12.31 -18.36 -18.47
N GLU A 546 13.03 -19.05 -19.36
CA GLU A 546 12.52 -20.23 -20.03
C GLU A 546 12.21 -21.36 -19.04
N ALA A 547 13.12 -21.62 -18.08
CA ALA A 547 12.93 -22.61 -17.04
C ALA A 547 11.73 -22.30 -16.14
N MET A 548 11.42 -21.02 -15.89
CA MET A 548 10.19 -20.65 -15.18
C MET A 548 8.94 -21.10 -15.94
N ALA A 549 8.90 -20.91 -17.24
CA ALA A 549 7.73 -21.30 -18.06
C ALA A 549 7.58 -22.81 -18.22
N MET A 550 8.69 -23.54 -18.32
CA MET A 550 8.73 -24.98 -18.63
C MET A 550 8.77 -25.88 -17.39
N GLY A 551 9.28 -25.40 -16.27
CA GLY A 551 9.50 -26.22 -15.08
C GLY A 551 10.66 -27.22 -15.21
N GLY A 552 10.59 -28.33 -14.47
CA GLY A 552 11.52 -29.47 -14.60
C GLY A 552 12.91 -29.28 -13.99
N ARG A 553 13.23 -28.12 -13.42
CA ARG A 553 14.52 -27.84 -12.75
C ARG A 553 14.50 -28.29 -11.29
N ILE A 554 15.69 -28.52 -10.73
CA ILE A 554 15.82 -28.98 -9.34
C ILE A 554 15.72 -27.79 -8.38
N THR A 555 14.94 -27.93 -7.33
CA THR A 555 14.84 -26.97 -6.23
C THR A 555 15.89 -27.24 -5.16
N SER A 556 16.10 -26.30 -4.24
CA SER A 556 16.96 -26.45 -3.05
C SER A 556 16.54 -27.63 -2.16
N ALA A 557 15.28 -28.04 -2.22
CA ALA A 557 14.76 -29.23 -1.52
C ALA A 557 14.92 -30.53 -2.30
N GLY A 558 15.62 -30.54 -3.45
CA GLY A 558 15.83 -31.72 -4.29
C GLY A 558 14.60 -32.16 -5.08
N ARG A 559 13.55 -31.34 -5.14
CA ARG A 559 12.32 -31.63 -5.93
C ARG A 559 12.39 -30.96 -7.29
N GLN A 560 11.65 -31.48 -8.26
CA GLN A 560 11.48 -30.79 -9.54
C GLN A 560 10.49 -29.62 -9.39
N ALA A 561 10.89 -28.43 -9.85
CA ALA A 561 10.00 -27.29 -9.93
C ALA A 561 8.90 -27.54 -10.97
N PRO A 562 7.62 -27.32 -10.64
CA PRO A 562 6.54 -27.39 -11.63
C PRO A 562 6.69 -26.28 -12.67
N ALA A 563 6.12 -26.48 -13.86
CA ALA A 563 5.91 -25.38 -14.79
C ALA A 563 4.92 -24.38 -14.20
N LEU A 564 5.04 -23.10 -14.57
CA LEU A 564 4.06 -22.08 -14.14
C LEU A 564 2.67 -22.39 -14.72
N ASP A 565 1.65 -22.30 -13.88
CA ASP A 565 0.24 -22.45 -14.29
C ASP A 565 -0.34 -21.16 -14.88
N ALA A 566 0.18 -19.99 -14.47
CA ALA A 566 -0.20 -18.67 -14.98
C ALA A 566 0.94 -17.66 -14.79
N ARG A 567 0.86 -16.52 -15.51
CA ARG A 567 1.79 -15.40 -15.42
C ARG A 567 1.04 -14.09 -15.20
N ILE A 568 1.44 -13.31 -14.17
CA ILE A 568 0.97 -11.95 -13.94
C ILE A 568 2.16 -11.00 -14.15
N VAL A 569 1.95 -9.93 -14.92
CA VAL A 569 2.99 -8.94 -15.20
C VAL A 569 2.55 -7.53 -14.83
N VAL A 570 3.44 -6.76 -14.17
CA VAL A 570 3.22 -5.37 -13.76
C VAL A 570 4.53 -4.58 -13.82
N GLY A 571 4.51 -3.37 -14.37
CA GLY A 571 5.72 -2.54 -14.51
C GLY A 571 6.75 -3.14 -15.46
N GLY A 572 8.01 -3.20 -15.06
CA GLY A 572 9.10 -3.77 -15.84
C GLY A 572 9.91 -2.73 -16.61
N VAL A 573 11.23 -2.96 -16.70
CA VAL A 573 12.18 -2.06 -17.37
C VAL A 573 11.94 -2.06 -18.89
N ARG A 574 11.88 -0.89 -19.51
CA ARG A 574 11.70 -0.73 -20.97
C ARG A 574 13.01 -0.74 -21.75
N GLY A 575 14.00 0.03 -21.31
CA GLY A 575 15.18 0.33 -22.12
C GLY A 575 16.52 -0.14 -21.58
N ALA A 576 16.73 -0.16 -20.29
CA ALA A 576 18.02 -0.49 -19.64
C ALA A 576 17.99 -1.89 -19.00
N PHE A 577 17.94 -2.93 -19.81
CA PHE A 577 17.94 -4.31 -19.35
C PHE A 577 19.22 -5.07 -19.68
N ASN A 578 19.48 -6.15 -18.97
CA ASN A 578 20.67 -7.00 -19.10
C ASN A 578 20.44 -8.27 -19.94
N GLY A 579 19.22 -8.54 -20.40
CA GLY A 579 18.86 -9.70 -21.25
C GLY A 579 18.86 -9.37 -22.74
N TYR A 580 18.29 -10.26 -23.52
CA TYR A 580 18.07 -10.05 -24.95
C TYR A 580 16.92 -9.08 -25.24
N MET A 581 15.93 -9.02 -24.33
CA MET A 581 14.87 -8.03 -24.30
C MET A 581 14.48 -7.73 -22.84
N SER A 582 13.50 -6.85 -22.62
CA SER A 582 12.92 -6.63 -21.29
C SER A 582 12.50 -7.94 -20.67
N GLY A 583 12.91 -8.17 -19.40
CA GLY A 583 12.62 -9.44 -18.73
C GLY A 583 11.13 -9.78 -18.67
N VAL A 584 10.29 -8.76 -18.41
CA VAL A 584 8.83 -8.92 -18.40
C VAL A 584 8.30 -9.37 -19.77
N LEU A 585 8.79 -8.78 -20.87
CA LEU A 585 8.36 -9.17 -22.22
C LEU A 585 8.81 -10.59 -22.58
N GLU A 586 10.06 -10.95 -22.26
CA GLU A 586 10.60 -12.28 -22.55
C GLU A 586 9.84 -13.36 -21.76
N GLU A 587 9.52 -13.11 -20.50
CA GLU A 587 8.72 -14.00 -19.66
C GLU A 587 7.28 -14.16 -20.17
N VAL A 588 6.67 -13.09 -20.70
CA VAL A 588 5.36 -13.15 -21.35
C VAL A 588 5.43 -13.97 -22.63
N LEU A 589 6.46 -13.75 -23.45
CA LEU A 589 6.65 -14.49 -24.69
C LEU A 589 6.67 -16.01 -24.43
N TYR A 590 7.51 -16.45 -23.50
CA TYR A 590 7.58 -17.88 -23.14
C TYR A 590 6.27 -18.39 -22.55
N ALA A 591 5.55 -17.61 -21.75
CA ALA A 591 4.24 -18.01 -21.21
C ALA A 591 3.21 -18.21 -22.34
N LEU A 592 3.11 -17.26 -23.30
CA LEU A 592 2.18 -17.36 -24.43
C LEU A 592 2.52 -18.53 -25.37
N GLU A 593 3.80 -18.79 -25.63
CA GLU A 593 4.23 -19.91 -26.44
C GLU A 593 3.93 -21.27 -25.79
N GLN A 594 3.98 -21.32 -24.45
CA GLN A 594 3.57 -22.50 -23.68
C GLN A 594 2.07 -22.55 -23.40
N LYS A 595 1.28 -21.63 -23.99
CA LYS A 595 -0.17 -21.52 -23.80
C LYS A 595 -0.55 -21.41 -22.31
N ARG A 596 0.25 -20.68 -21.54
CA ARG A 596 -0.05 -20.38 -20.13
C ARG A 596 -0.91 -19.14 -20.03
N PRO A 597 -1.88 -19.12 -19.10
CA PRO A 597 -2.66 -17.93 -18.80
C PRO A 597 -1.78 -16.71 -18.50
N VAL A 598 -2.06 -15.57 -19.14
CA VAL A 598 -1.29 -14.33 -18.93
C VAL A 598 -2.21 -13.18 -18.50
N PHE A 599 -1.87 -12.52 -17.40
CA PHE A 599 -2.54 -11.33 -16.89
C PHE A 599 -1.63 -10.11 -17.05
N VAL A 600 -2.10 -9.10 -17.77
CA VAL A 600 -1.32 -7.89 -18.07
C VAL A 600 -1.87 -6.72 -17.26
N VAL A 601 -1.11 -6.25 -16.26
CA VAL A 601 -1.43 -5.05 -15.46
C VAL A 601 -0.64 -3.87 -16.03
N GLY A 602 -1.27 -3.10 -16.92
CA GLY A 602 -0.59 -2.06 -17.70
C GLY A 602 -0.57 -0.66 -17.05
N GLY A 603 -1.46 -0.38 -16.09
CA GLY A 603 -1.65 0.96 -15.52
C GLY A 603 -0.44 1.56 -14.80
N PHE A 604 0.51 0.72 -14.37
CA PHE A 604 1.77 1.13 -13.74
C PHE A 604 2.93 1.34 -14.74
N GLY A 605 2.63 1.38 -16.04
CA GLY A 605 3.62 1.64 -17.08
C GLY A 605 4.66 0.54 -17.28
N GLY A 606 5.84 0.93 -17.72
CA GLY A 606 6.95 0.02 -18.00
C GLY A 606 6.67 -0.93 -19.15
N ALA A 607 7.36 -2.06 -19.17
CA ALA A 607 7.22 -3.09 -20.20
C ALA A 607 5.80 -3.70 -20.24
N ALA A 608 5.13 -3.86 -19.08
CA ALA A 608 3.74 -4.30 -19.02
C ALA A 608 2.80 -3.24 -19.61
N GLY A 609 3.04 -1.95 -19.37
CA GLY A 609 2.31 -0.85 -19.99
C GLY A 609 2.51 -0.77 -21.49
N THR A 610 3.74 -0.98 -21.99
CA THR A 610 4.03 -1.11 -23.43
C THR A 610 3.24 -2.26 -24.04
N LEU A 611 3.27 -3.43 -23.41
CA LEU A 611 2.52 -4.60 -23.86
C LEU A 611 1.02 -4.32 -23.93
N ALA A 612 0.46 -3.70 -22.88
CA ALA A 612 -0.95 -3.33 -22.82
C ALA A 612 -1.33 -2.38 -23.98
N ARG A 613 -0.57 -1.31 -24.19
CA ARG A 613 -0.79 -0.39 -25.33
C ARG A 613 -0.68 -1.10 -26.66
N ALA A 614 0.36 -1.93 -26.85
CA ALA A 614 0.56 -2.67 -28.09
C ALA A 614 -0.59 -3.64 -28.40
N ILE A 615 -1.26 -4.19 -27.38
CA ILE A 615 -2.44 -5.05 -27.54
C ILE A 615 -3.70 -4.21 -27.84
N LEU A 616 -3.89 -3.10 -27.13
CA LEU A 616 -5.13 -2.32 -27.16
C LEU A 616 -5.18 -1.29 -28.29
N GLU A 617 -4.02 -0.77 -28.67
CA GLU A 617 -3.87 0.34 -29.64
C GLU A 617 -3.07 -0.18 -30.85
N ASP A 618 -3.52 0.17 -32.07
CA ASP A 618 -2.79 -0.25 -33.28
C ASP A 618 -1.59 0.67 -33.56
N GLU A 619 -1.00 1.21 -32.49
CA GLU A 619 0.15 2.09 -32.58
C GLU A 619 1.45 1.35 -32.35
N ARG A 620 2.46 1.72 -33.16
CA ARG A 620 3.81 1.18 -33.06
C ARG A 620 4.47 1.66 -31.75
N GLN A 621 4.79 0.73 -30.86
CA GLN A 621 5.49 1.04 -29.63
C GLN A 621 7.01 1.09 -29.86
N PRO A 622 7.70 2.22 -29.59
CA PRO A 622 9.12 2.36 -29.89
C PRO A 622 10.00 1.29 -29.23
N ASP A 623 9.69 0.90 -28.02
CA ASP A 623 10.45 -0.09 -27.23
C ASP A 623 10.21 -1.56 -27.64
N LEU A 624 9.37 -1.80 -28.63
CA LEU A 624 9.30 -3.07 -29.37
C LEU A 624 10.16 -3.06 -30.66
N GLU A 625 10.94 -2.00 -30.87
CA GLU A 625 11.80 -1.83 -32.04
C GLU A 625 13.29 -1.88 -31.66
N LEU A 626 14.10 -2.59 -32.43
CA LEU A 626 15.53 -2.75 -32.16
C LEU A 626 16.29 -1.40 -32.19
N SER A 627 15.87 -0.45 -33.04
CA SER A 627 16.45 0.89 -33.13
C SER A 627 16.41 1.67 -31.82
N PHE A 628 15.33 1.53 -31.05
CA PHE A 628 15.18 2.15 -29.76
C PHE A 628 16.25 1.66 -28.76
N HIS A 629 16.49 0.34 -28.70
CA HIS A 629 17.46 -0.27 -27.82
C HIS A 629 18.91 -0.01 -28.23
N ARG A 630 19.18 0.01 -29.54
CA ARG A 630 20.50 0.39 -30.09
C ARG A 630 20.93 1.78 -29.66
N GLN A 631 19.99 2.73 -29.61
CA GLN A 631 20.28 4.10 -29.21
C GLN A 631 20.52 4.23 -27.68
N ARG A 632 19.80 3.51 -26.88
CA ARG A 632 19.71 3.72 -25.42
C ARG A 632 20.51 2.75 -24.55
N SER A 633 20.86 1.56 -25.04
CA SER A 633 21.51 0.53 -24.24
C SER A 633 22.89 0.16 -24.78
N SER A 634 23.92 0.42 -23.97
CA SER A 634 25.29 -0.07 -24.25
C SER A 634 25.35 -1.60 -24.18
N ASN A 635 24.62 -2.22 -23.26
CA ASN A 635 24.51 -3.68 -23.15
C ASN A 635 23.94 -4.29 -24.42
N PHE A 636 22.89 -3.70 -24.99
CA PHE A 636 22.28 -4.16 -26.24
C PHE A 636 23.26 -4.11 -27.40
N ARG A 637 24.02 -3.00 -27.57
CA ARG A 637 25.08 -2.90 -28.57
C ARG A 637 26.20 -3.94 -28.32
N GLY A 638 26.54 -4.20 -27.06
CA GLY A 638 27.48 -5.26 -26.68
C GLY A 638 27.03 -6.65 -27.10
N LEU A 639 25.75 -6.96 -27.00
CA LEU A 639 25.17 -8.23 -27.47
C LEU A 639 25.26 -8.38 -28.99
N GLU A 640 24.97 -7.33 -29.76
CA GLU A 640 25.13 -7.35 -31.22
C GLU A 640 26.60 -7.56 -31.61
N GLN A 641 27.54 -6.89 -30.94
CA GLN A 641 28.99 -7.07 -31.15
C GLN A 641 29.45 -8.50 -30.77
N ALA A 642 28.77 -9.16 -29.83
CA ALA A 642 29.05 -10.53 -29.47
C ALA A 642 28.41 -11.57 -30.40
N GLY A 643 27.78 -11.12 -31.51
CA GLY A 643 27.18 -12.00 -32.52
C GLY A 643 25.76 -12.46 -32.20
N GLU A 644 25.10 -11.92 -31.15
CA GLU A 644 23.76 -12.31 -30.76
C GLU A 644 22.64 -11.58 -31.55
N GLY A 645 22.98 -10.73 -32.52
CA GLY A 645 22.01 -9.95 -33.30
C GLY A 645 20.89 -10.78 -33.94
N PRO A 646 21.16 -11.89 -34.64
CA PRO A 646 20.11 -12.74 -35.23
C PRO A 646 19.16 -13.34 -34.20
N HIS A 647 19.69 -13.74 -33.05
CA HIS A 647 18.89 -14.29 -31.96
C HIS A 647 17.94 -13.22 -31.37
N ILE A 648 18.46 -12.02 -31.11
CA ILE A 648 17.68 -10.86 -30.66
C ILE A 648 16.55 -10.54 -31.63
N GLU A 649 16.87 -10.44 -32.93
CA GLU A 649 15.89 -10.15 -33.96
C GLU A 649 14.77 -11.19 -34.01
N SER A 650 15.13 -12.47 -33.90
CA SER A 650 14.16 -13.57 -33.81
C SER A 650 13.21 -13.41 -32.62
N LEU A 651 13.72 -13.06 -31.43
CA LEU A 651 12.90 -12.83 -30.24
C LEU A 651 11.92 -11.67 -30.43
N PHE A 652 12.38 -10.54 -30.99
CA PHE A 652 11.51 -9.39 -31.24
C PHE A 652 10.45 -9.67 -32.30
N VAL A 653 10.78 -10.45 -33.33
CA VAL A 653 9.80 -10.89 -34.35
C VAL A 653 8.73 -11.78 -33.70
N ARG A 654 9.15 -12.76 -32.90
CA ARG A 654 8.24 -13.65 -32.16
C ARG A 654 7.34 -12.86 -31.22
N MET A 655 7.88 -11.87 -30.47
CA MET A 655 7.10 -11.02 -29.57
C MET A 655 6.04 -10.19 -30.30
N ARG A 656 6.41 -9.54 -31.41
CA ARG A 656 5.44 -8.77 -32.23
C ARG A 656 4.34 -9.66 -32.80
N ARG A 657 4.69 -10.90 -33.25
CA ARG A 657 3.71 -11.88 -33.69
C ARG A 657 2.77 -12.27 -32.56
N ALA A 658 3.28 -12.60 -31.39
CA ALA A 658 2.48 -12.96 -30.23
C ALA A 658 1.51 -11.83 -29.83
N ILE A 659 1.99 -10.57 -29.85
CA ILE A 659 1.14 -9.38 -29.61
C ILE A 659 0.02 -9.28 -30.65
N ALA A 660 0.32 -9.48 -31.93
CA ALA A 660 -0.69 -9.43 -32.99
C ALA A 660 -1.75 -10.54 -32.83
N GLU A 661 -1.34 -11.75 -32.44
CA GLU A 661 -2.24 -12.86 -32.13
C GLU A 661 -3.14 -12.55 -30.93
N VAL A 662 -2.57 -11.99 -29.84
CA VAL A 662 -3.37 -11.56 -28.67
C VAL A 662 -4.33 -10.42 -29.02
N ARG A 663 -3.92 -9.46 -29.84
CA ARG A 663 -4.78 -8.36 -30.30
C ARG A 663 -5.99 -8.88 -31.07
N ALA A 664 -5.78 -9.88 -31.94
CA ALA A 664 -6.85 -10.51 -32.71
C ALA A 664 -7.85 -11.25 -31.82
N ASP A 665 -7.38 -11.92 -30.78
CA ASP A 665 -8.18 -12.68 -29.83
C ASP A 665 -7.62 -12.54 -28.41
N ILE A 666 -8.05 -11.46 -27.72
CA ILE A 666 -7.59 -11.14 -26.36
C ILE A 666 -7.97 -12.24 -25.38
N GLU A 667 -9.22 -12.70 -25.41
CA GLU A 667 -9.75 -13.67 -24.47
C GLU A 667 -9.12 -15.05 -24.67
N GLY A 668 -9.13 -15.56 -25.89
CA GLY A 668 -8.63 -16.91 -26.17
C GLY A 668 -7.11 -17.03 -26.09
N ARG A 669 -6.37 -15.95 -26.41
CA ARG A 669 -4.89 -16.00 -26.40
C ARG A 669 -4.28 -15.68 -25.04
N LEU A 670 -4.89 -14.84 -24.23
CA LEU A 670 -4.48 -14.64 -22.84
C LEU A 670 -4.95 -15.77 -21.94
N ASP A 671 -6.04 -16.42 -22.28
CA ASP A 671 -6.61 -17.62 -21.63
C ASP A 671 -6.62 -17.55 -20.09
N ASN A 672 -6.87 -16.37 -19.55
CA ASN A 672 -6.75 -16.06 -18.12
C ASN A 672 -8.09 -16.05 -17.36
N GLY A 673 -9.16 -16.54 -17.98
CA GLY A 673 -10.49 -16.61 -17.39
C GLY A 673 -11.24 -15.27 -17.33
N LEU A 674 -10.66 -14.19 -17.87
CA LEU A 674 -11.30 -12.89 -18.04
C LEU A 674 -11.84 -12.74 -19.47
N ASP A 675 -13.02 -12.15 -19.60
CA ASP A 675 -13.54 -11.74 -20.90
C ASP A 675 -12.76 -10.54 -21.48
N ARG A 676 -13.07 -10.16 -22.72
CA ARG A 676 -12.38 -9.06 -23.42
C ARG A 676 -12.45 -7.74 -22.63
N GLU A 677 -13.62 -7.36 -22.12
CA GLU A 677 -13.82 -6.11 -21.39
C GLU A 677 -13.02 -6.10 -20.08
N GLN A 678 -13.04 -7.19 -19.33
CA GLN A 678 -12.28 -7.36 -18.11
C GLN A 678 -10.76 -7.29 -18.36
N ASN A 679 -10.27 -7.90 -19.43
CA ASN A 679 -8.87 -7.80 -19.84
C ASN A 679 -8.47 -6.36 -20.20
N VAL A 680 -9.30 -5.64 -20.96
CA VAL A 680 -9.09 -4.23 -21.28
C VAL A 680 -9.03 -3.38 -20.00
N ARG A 681 -9.94 -3.63 -19.05
CA ARG A 681 -9.92 -2.96 -17.75
C ARG A 681 -8.64 -3.27 -16.97
N LEU A 682 -8.20 -4.53 -16.90
CA LEU A 682 -6.97 -4.92 -16.22
C LEU A 682 -5.74 -4.24 -16.84
N MET A 683 -5.68 -4.13 -18.16
CA MET A 683 -4.59 -3.48 -18.89
C MET A 683 -4.52 -1.97 -18.67
N ARG A 684 -5.65 -1.31 -18.39
CA ARG A 684 -5.74 0.15 -18.22
C ARG A 684 -5.77 0.60 -16.76
N SER A 685 -6.23 -0.27 -15.86
CA SER A 685 -6.47 0.11 -14.47
C SER A 685 -5.17 0.38 -13.72
N ASP A 686 -5.17 1.48 -12.99
CA ASP A 686 -4.17 1.85 -11.98
C ASP A 686 -4.76 1.73 -10.54
N HIS A 687 -6.01 1.26 -10.41
CA HIS A 687 -6.68 1.05 -9.14
C HIS A 687 -6.36 -0.33 -8.55
N VAL A 688 -5.57 -0.36 -7.49
CA VAL A 688 -5.10 -1.58 -6.82
C VAL A 688 -6.24 -2.56 -6.52
N ALA A 689 -7.33 -2.06 -5.95
CA ALA A 689 -8.48 -2.91 -5.60
C ALA A 689 -9.20 -3.51 -6.81
N GLU A 690 -9.28 -2.80 -7.94
CA GLU A 690 -9.84 -3.31 -9.19
C GLU A 690 -8.96 -4.38 -9.80
N ILE A 691 -7.66 -4.13 -9.83
CA ILE A 691 -6.68 -5.08 -10.34
C ILE A 691 -6.76 -6.40 -9.55
N VAL A 692 -6.72 -6.33 -8.21
CA VAL A 692 -6.80 -7.52 -7.34
C VAL A 692 -8.11 -8.28 -7.56
N TRP A 693 -9.24 -7.58 -7.71
CA TRP A 693 -10.52 -8.22 -7.98
C TRP A 693 -10.54 -8.94 -9.33
N LEU A 694 -10.04 -8.32 -10.40
CA LEU A 694 -9.94 -8.93 -11.72
C LEU A 694 -9.04 -10.15 -11.69
N LEU A 695 -7.88 -10.06 -11.02
CA LEU A 695 -6.95 -11.18 -10.86
C LEU A 695 -7.61 -12.35 -10.11
N ARG A 696 -8.28 -12.09 -8.98
CA ARG A 696 -9.02 -13.12 -8.23
C ARG A 696 -10.03 -13.84 -9.12
N ARG A 697 -10.82 -13.08 -9.88
CA ARG A 697 -11.84 -13.61 -10.78
C ARG A 697 -11.24 -14.50 -11.88
N GLY A 698 -10.19 -14.05 -12.52
CA GLY A 698 -9.52 -14.80 -13.56
C GLY A 698 -8.85 -16.09 -13.03
N LEU A 699 -8.09 -15.95 -11.92
CA LEU A 699 -7.44 -17.09 -11.25
C LEU A 699 -8.47 -18.14 -10.78
N ALA A 700 -9.60 -17.70 -10.19
CA ALA A 700 -10.67 -18.61 -9.78
C ALA A 700 -11.21 -19.43 -10.95
N ARG A 701 -11.49 -18.78 -12.08
CA ARG A 701 -12.06 -19.44 -13.26
C ARG A 701 -11.08 -20.36 -13.97
N ARG A 702 -9.77 -20.10 -13.84
CA ARG A 702 -8.75 -20.82 -14.61
C ARG A 702 -7.96 -21.82 -13.81
N LEU A 703 -7.72 -21.57 -12.52
CA LEU A 703 -6.85 -22.41 -11.67
C LEU A 703 -7.58 -23.16 -10.55
N ALA A 704 -8.82 -22.80 -10.24
CA ALA A 704 -9.60 -23.49 -9.21
C ALA A 704 -10.26 -24.82 -9.70
N GLN A 705 -10.04 -25.15 -10.96
CA GLN A 705 -10.56 -26.38 -11.59
C GLN A 705 -9.61 -27.54 -11.46
#